data_2f14564e00ad4eec7afac01681605e6d
#
_entry.id   2f14564e00ad4eec7afac01681605e6d
#
_cell.length_a   1.000
_cell.length_b   1.000
_cell.length_c   1.000
_cell.angle_alpha   90.00
_cell.angle_beta   90.00
_cell.angle_gamma   90.00
#
_symmetry.space_group_name_H-M   'P 1'
#
loop_
_entity.id
_entity.type
_entity.pdbx_description
1 polymer ?
#
loop_
_entity_poly.entity_id
_entity_poly.type
_entity_poly.pdbx_seq_one_letter_code
_entity_poly.pdbx_strand_id
1 'polypeptide(L)'
;MRKKILMIAAVLFGSAAFAFGQSVPNLPNDPATKVGKLENGMTYYIRHNDKPEGRAEFYLATNVGALQEAPDQDGLAHFLEHMCFNGTKNFPGKGILNWLESIGASFGGNVNASTGVEQTIYLLNNIPLVRPTVVDTCLLIMHDYSHFVTCDPKEIDAERGVILEEKRSRNTADWRVREASSKYIFGDTKYATTTVIGSEENLKTFKPESLTNFYHTWYRPDMQALVVVGDFDVDEVEAKIKKTFADIPAAENPKEKDIILIPENKEPIIGIITDKELTTTDIAAYWKNEPLPEEMNSTTIGLLTDLLKDIISSAMNERFNDLSNKSDSPFIAGGFGFGSLCETCEATVSQVTAKEGKSIESLEAMLTECRRMTLYGFSESEIERAKTEILSQYESAAKKADTRKNSEFVMGMVYNFFDNKPFMDPKTEYELLGQIMPQLTAQMVNETVSQMNLNENLVLIYTAPERDGKNVPTEEELMSVIKKVQNADIARAEGEDIPSELLNPAKIKSGKIKSSTEGRYGSTVLTLSNGVRVTLYPTDLQKDRITFSFTKDGGKNLIPVSDIDSFNDNIWSSYSGNSGVSSFSANTLTKMLAGKQLVVSPFIGNYSHGVSGSATVKDIESAMQLFYLFVTAPRFDENDFRVSLSQLETVLPNLVNTPNYKLQQALYSSVFDSPRRSVINPEILAKASLDVIEKYYRLLFKGANGAQMYITGDFKVDEIKPLLEKYVASLPKGKKAEESKYVGDLFVDGVKVNDFKTAMETPMVTVYQMYNVKTPYSVKDEAAYSALSYILNMVYTETLREEEGGTYGASANTQCIFEPISMKTMEVAFQTNVEQADKLRELAKSGFENIAKNGPDAEKFDKAVNNLKKEIPESRHNLSYWSNALSTSDKLGIDFNAEYENAVNSLTLSDVQEAAKSLVSSGNFIEIVMRPE
;
A
#
# COMPACT_ATOMS: atom_id res chain seq x y z
N MET A 1 24.40 1.97 -21.71
CA MET A 1 23.82 3.04 -20.89
C MET A 1 24.90 3.84 -20.14
N ARG A 2 25.70 3.21 -19.28
CA ARG A 2 26.73 3.82 -18.41
C ARG A 2 27.66 4.83 -19.07
N LYS A 3 28.30 4.50 -20.22
CA LYS A 3 29.23 5.42 -20.93
C LYS A 3 28.61 6.73 -21.39
N LYS A 4 27.31 6.75 -21.70
CA LYS A 4 26.60 7.97 -22.12
C LYS A 4 26.07 8.77 -20.96
N ILE A 5 25.62 8.12 -19.85
CA ILE A 5 25.30 8.84 -18.62
C ILE A 5 26.52 9.60 -18.12
N LEU A 6 27.69 8.97 -18.16
CA LEU A 6 28.98 9.63 -17.90
C LEU A 6 29.26 10.81 -18.86
N MET A 7 28.89 10.68 -20.16
CA MET A 7 29.02 11.75 -21.12
C MET A 7 28.00 12.88 -20.88
N ILE A 8 26.75 12.53 -20.55
CA ILE A 8 25.71 13.49 -20.20
C ILE A 8 26.10 14.25 -18.93
N ALA A 9 26.56 13.54 -17.89
CA ALA A 9 27.09 14.15 -16.69
C ALA A 9 28.25 15.11 -16.98
N ALA A 10 29.19 14.76 -17.91
CA ALA A 10 30.28 15.61 -18.34
C ALA A 10 29.82 16.88 -19.07
N VAL A 11 28.72 16.82 -19.82
CA VAL A 11 28.13 17.97 -20.50
C VAL A 11 27.40 18.89 -19.52
N LEU A 12 26.63 18.33 -18.62
CA LEU A 12 25.80 19.09 -17.66
C LEU A 12 26.62 19.77 -16.55
N PHE A 13 27.69 19.12 -16.08
CA PHE A 13 28.51 19.62 -14.97
C PHE A 13 29.87 20.19 -15.42
N GLY A 14 30.07 20.29 -16.73
CA GLY A 14 31.24 20.88 -17.36
C GLY A 14 32.39 19.88 -17.63
N SER A 15 32.83 19.81 -18.85
CA SER A 15 33.94 18.95 -19.32
C SER A 15 35.28 19.17 -18.57
N ALA A 16 35.43 20.28 -17.85
CA ALA A 16 36.61 20.58 -17.05
C ALA A 16 36.76 19.65 -15.81
N ALA A 17 35.68 19.23 -15.17
CA ALA A 17 35.74 18.35 -13.99
C ALA A 17 36.25 16.95 -14.34
N PHE A 18 35.86 16.40 -15.49
CA PHE A 18 36.29 15.09 -15.96
C PHE A 18 37.69 15.05 -16.55
N ALA A 19 38.14 16.18 -17.15
CA ALA A 19 39.45 16.27 -17.79
C ALA A 19 40.62 16.37 -16.80
N PHE A 20 40.38 16.76 -15.55
CA PHE A 20 41.42 16.98 -14.54
C PHE A 20 41.44 15.95 -13.40
N GLY A 21 40.74 14.82 -13.51
CA GLY A 21 40.74 13.79 -12.50
C GLY A 21 40.11 14.21 -11.15
N GLN A 22 39.24 15.21 -11.16
CA GLN A 22 38.47 15.58 -9.96
C GLN A 22 37.36 14.55 -9.75
N SER A 23 37.18 14.16 -8.49
CA SER A 23 36.08 13.26 -8.09
C SER A 23 34.71 13.89 -8.44
N VAL A 24 33.77 13.06 -8.91
CA VAL A 24 32.38 13.50 -9.12
C VAL A 24 31.84 14.00 -7.78
N PRO A 25 31.19 15.17 -7.73
CA PRO A 25 30.68 15.68 -6.45
C PRO A 25 29.63 14.76 -5.85
N ASN A 26 29.75 14.48 -4.56
CA ASN A 26 28.68 13.83 -3.81
C ASN A 26 27.50 14.79 -3.60
N LEU A 27 26.31 14.25 -3.62
CA LEU A 27 25.10 14.94 -3.24
C LEU A 27 25.05 15.12 -1.73
N PRO A 28 24.52 16.23 -1.23
CA PRO A 28 24.43 16.42 0.21
C PRO A 28 23.34 15.55 0.81
N ASN A 29 23.61 14.92 1.94
CA ASN A 29 22.57 14.42 2.81
C ASN A 29 21.89 15.58 3.54
N ASP A 30 20.68 15.36 4.03
CA ASP A 30 19.93 16.36 4.81
C ASP A 30 20.75 16.80 6.05
N PRO A 31 21.17 18.08 6.13
CA PRO A 31 22.04 18.57 7.19
C PRO A 31 21.39 18.58 8.58
N ALA A 32 20.06 18.45 8.66
CA ALA A 32 19.35 18.31 9.94
C ALA A 32 19.48 16.90 10.55
N THR A 33 20.08 15.96 9.84
CA THR A 33 20.36 14.61 10.32
C THR A 33 21.82 14.49 10.75
N LYS A 34 22.05 14.12 11.99
CA LYS A 34 23.38 13.81 12.51
C LYS A 34 23.76 12.39 12.17
N VAL A 35 24.83 12.21 11.40
CA VAL A 35 25.38 10.91 11.04
C VAL A 35 26.70 10.70 11.76
N GLY A 36 26.91 9.53 12.33
CA GLY A 36 28.15 9.18 13.01
C GLY A 36 28.45 7.69 12.99
N LYS A 37 29.63 7.35 13.49
CA LYS A 37 30.09 5.96 13.64
C LYS A 37 30.65 5.75 15.03
N LEU A 38 30.24 4.68 15.70
CA LEU A 38 30.76 4.29 17.01
C LEU A 38 32.14 3.65 16.85
N GLU A 39 32.89 3.58 17.93
CA GLU A 39 34.24 2.97 17.97
C GLU A 39 34.21 1.48 17.57
N ASN A 40 33.10 0.77 17.84
CA ASN A 40 32.91 -0.62 17.48
C ASN A 40 32.51 -0.82 16.00
N GLY A 41 32.33 0.25 15.25
CA GLY A 41 32.00 0.21 13.81
C GLY A 41 30.53 0.42 13.46
N MET A 42 29.59 0.48 14.42
CA MET A 42 28.17 0.73 14.16
C MET A 42 27.95 2.15 13.65
N THR A 43 27.16 2.29 12.58
CA THR A 43 26.72 3.58 12.07
C THR A 43 25.46 4.06 12.82
N TYR A 44 25.28 5.35 13.01
CA TYR A 44 24.03 5.89 13.54
C TYR A 44 23.58 7.15 12.79
N TYR A 45 22.26 7.32 12.73
CA TYR A 45 21.57 8.48 12.17
C TYR A 45 20.61 9.00 13.24
N ILE A 46 20.65 10.30 13.52
CA ILE A 46 19.78 10.93 14.51
C ILE A 46 19.18 12.19 13.91
N ARG A 47 17.87 12.31 14.00
CA ARG A 47 17.14 13.48 13.52
C ARG A 47 16.08 13.92 14.50
N HIS A 48 16.08 15.23 14.84
CA HIS A 48 14.92 15.82 15.50
C HIS A 48 13.81 16.08 14.50
N ASN A 49 12.58 15.66 14.84
CA ASN A 49 11.33 16.02 14.15
C ASN A 49 10.16 15.88 15.13
N ASP A 50 9.29 16.89 15.19
CA ASP A 50 8.16 16.97 16.13
C ASP A 50 6.80 16.62 15.48
N LYS A 51 6.82 15.83 14.41
CA LYS A 51 5.60 15.43 13.67
C LYS A 51 5.46 13.90 13.61
N PRO A 52 4.58 13.32 14.44
CA PRO A 52 3.79 13.94 15.52
C PRO A 52 4.62 14.32 16.74
N GLU A 53 4.20 15.35 17.48
CA GLU A 53 4.81 15.77 18.73
C GLU A 53 4.80 14.65 19.78
N GLY A 54 5.87 14.51 20.53
CA GLY A 54 6.01 13.47 21.56
C GLY A 54 6.11 12.05 21.02
N ARG A 55 6.62 11.85 19.81
CA ARG A 55 6.79 10.55 19.12
C ARG A 55 8.20 10.36 18.62
N ALA A 56 8.58 9.08 18.48
CA ALA A 56 9.87 8.71 17.88
C ALA A 56 9.82 7.36 17.15
N GLU A 57 10.75 7.23 16.21
CA GLU A 57 11.05 6.03 15.42
C GLU A 57 12.44 5.52 15.82
N PHE A 58 12.56 4.19 15.98
CA PHE A 58 13.85 3.53 16.24
C PHE A 58 13.97 2.35 15.30
N TYR A 59 15.01 2.36 14.46
CA TYR A 59 15.27 1.29 13.51
C TYR A 59 16.69 0.75 13.69
N LEU A 60 16.82 -0.57 13.66
CA LEU A 60 18.10 -1.26 13.53
C LEU A 60 18.12 -1.91 12.15
N ALA A 61 18.91 -1.34 11.25
CA ALA A 61 19.16 -1.89 9.93
C ALA A 61 20.39 -2.79 9.99
N THR A 62 20.24 -4.05 9.57
CA THR A 62 21.31 -5.05 9.56
C THR A 62 21.55 -5.51 8.12
N ASN A 63 22.75 -5.31 7.60
CA ASN A 63 23.16 -5.69 6.24
C ASN A 63 23.47 -7.20 6.17
N VAL A 64 22.52 -8.01 6.67
CA VAL A 64 22.56 -9.48 6.75
C VAL A 64 21.15 -10.00 6.53
N GLY A 65 21.02 -11.04 5.69
CA GLY A 65 19.76 -11.70 5.42
C GLY A 65 19.97 -13.20 5.21
N ALA A 66 19.01 -13.87 4.57
CA ALA A 66 19.05 -15.30 4.34
C ALA A 66 20.22 -15.76 3.46
N LEU A 67 20.79 -14.89 2.64
CA LEU A 67 21.94 -15.20 1.80
C LEU A 67 23.20 -15.56 2.61
N GLN A 68 23.32 -15.11 3.85
CA GLN A 68 24.45 -15.40 4.72
C GLN A 68 24.35 -16.74 5.43
N GLU A 69 23.23 -17.43 5.35
CA GLU A 69 23.00 -18.74 5.98
C GLU A 69 23.93 -19.84 5.44
N ALA A 70 24.43 -20.70 6.32
CA ALA A 70 25.08 -21.95 5.95
C ALA A 70 24.01 -23.00 5.60
N PRO A 71 24.37 -24.14 4.99
CA PRO A 71 23.41 -25.18 4.61
C PRO A 71 22.53 -25.73 5.74
N ASP A 72 23.05 -25.75 6.99
CA ASP A 72 22.30 -26.15 8.18
C ASP A 72 21.54 -24.99 8.86
N GLN A 73 21.55 -23.81 8.25
CA GLN A 73 20.93 -22.58 8.74
C GLN A 73 19.77 -22.08 7.85
N ASP A 74 19.30 -22.86 6.90
CA ASP A 74 18.21 -22.50 5.99
C ASP A 74 16.96 -22.03 6.75
N GLY A 75 16.60 -20.74 6.61
CA GLY A 75 15.52 -20.05 7.30
C GLY A 75 15.88 -19.47 8.67
N LEU A 76 17.14 -19.57 9.12
CA LEU A 76 17.50 -19.10 10.47
C LEU A 76 17.71 -17.59 10.57
N ALA A 77 17.93 -16.88 9.48
CA ALA A 77 17.90 -15.41 9.48
C ALA A 77 16.51 -14.91 9.88
N HIS A 78 15.47 -15.46 9.30
CA HIS A 78 14.08 -15.15 9.64
C HIS A 78 13.69 -15.66 11.03
N PHE A 79 14.13 -16.87 11.38
CA PHE A 79 13.90 -17.40 12.73
C PHE A 79 14.53 -16.53 13.81
N LEU A 80 15.72 -15.99 13.58
CA LEU A 80 16.37 -15.05 14.49
C LEU A 80 15.56 -13.75 14.65
N GLU A 81 14.95 -13.28 13.57
CA GLU A 81 14.03 -12.13 13.64
C GLU A 81 12.93 -12.38 14.68
N HIS A 82 12.25 -13.52 14.63
CA HIS A 82 11.25 -13.91 15.64
C HIS A 82 11.82 -14.00 17.05
N MET A 83 13.03 -14.53 17.20
CA MET A 83 13.65 -14.67 18.52
C MET A 83 13.98 -13.32 19.17
N CYS A 84 14.13 -12.24 18.42
CA CYS A 84 14.27 -10.90 18.97
C CYS A 84 13.06 -10.48 19.82
N PHE A 85 11.87 -11.00 19.51
CA PHE A 85 10.66 -10.75 20.30
C PHE A 85 10.44 -11.77 21.44
N ASN A 86 11.20 -12.86 21.46
CA ASN A 86 11.06 -13.98 22.37
C ASN A 86 12.11 -14.05 23.49
N GLY A 87 12.83 -12.95 23.74
CA GLY A 87 13.69 -12.77 24.88
C GLY A 87 15.10 -12.31 24.56
N THR A 88 15.52 -11.33 25.33
CA THR A 88 16.87 -10.76 25.30
C THR A 88 17.46 -10.69 26.71
N LYS A 89 18.73 -10.31 26.80
CA LYS A 89 19.46 -10.16 28.06
C LYS A 89 18.71 -9.29 29.08
N ASN A 90 18.16 -8.15 28.63
CA ASN A 90 17.51 -7.18 29.51
C ASN A 90 15.98 -7.37 29.58
N PHE A 91 15.40 -8.11 28.63
CA PHE A 91 13.97 -8.35 28.52
C PHE A 91 13.69 -9.85 28.32
N PRO A 92 13.63 -10.66 29.40
CA PRO A 92 13.36 -12.09 29.28
C PRO A 92 11.97 -12.39 28.72
N GLY A 93 11.85 -13.42 27.89
CA GLY A 93 10.59 -13.87 27.31
C GLY A 93 9.89 -12.74 26.52
N LYS A 94 8.63 -12.49 26.79
CA LYS A 94 7.81 -11.43 26.15
C LYS A 94 8.00 -10.03 26.78
N GLY A 95 9.10 -9.81 27.53
CA GLY A 95 9.33 -8.57 28.28
C GLY A 95 9.31 -7.31 27.42
N ILE A 96 9.79 -7.35 26.17
CA ILE A 96 9.77 -6.23 25.21
C ILE A 96 8.32 -5.89 24.83
N LEU A 97 7.53 -6.88 24.42
CA LEU A 97 6.15 -6.67 23.99
C LEU A 97 5.29 -6.12 25.14
N ASN A 98 5.39 -6.73 26.31
CA ASN A 98 4.68 -6.27 27.49
C ASN A 98 5.02 -4.83 27.89
N TRP A 99 6.31 -4.46 27.79
CA TRP A 99 6.73 -3.09 28.08
C TRP A 99 6.17 -2.10 27.05
N LEU A 100 6.25 -2.42 25.76
CA LEU A 100 5.72 -1.57 24.68
C LEU A 100 4.20 -1.39 24.79
N GLU A 101 3.46 -2.46 25.04
CA GLU A 101 2.02 -2.38 25.29
C GLU A 101 1.68 -1.50 26.52
N SER A 102 2.54 -1.51 27.55
CA SER A 102 2.34 -0.68 28.76
C SER A 102 2.41 0.82 28.49
N ILE A 103 3.04 1.22 27.38
CA ILE A 103 3.12 2.62 26.93
C ILE A 103 2.16 2.92 25.76
N GLY A 104 1.29 1.96 25.41
CA GLY A 104 0.30 2.10 24.34
C GLY A 104 0.84 1.79 22.94
N ALA A 105 1.97 1.12 22.81
CA ALA A 105 2.45 0.58 21.53
C ALA A 105 1.94 -0.84 21.35
N SER A 106 1.57 -1.23 20.11
CA SER A 106 1.02 -2.55 19.79
C SER A 106 1.96 -3.37 18.91
N PHE A 107 1.95 -4.68 19.11
CA PHE A 107 2.64 -5.61 18.20
C PHE A 107 1.99 -5.57 16.81
N GLY A 108 2.80 -5.64 15.77
CA GLY A 108 2.36 -5.53 14.36
C GLY A 108 2.12 -4.09 13.90
N GLY A 109 1.61 -3.20 14.75
CA GLY A 109 1.37 -1.79 14.42
C GLY A 109 2.57 -0.87 14.71
N ASN A 110 3.11 -0.96 15.92
CA ASN A 110 4.23 -0.13 16.36
C ASN A 110 5.55 -0.89 16.43
N VAL A 111 5.51 -2.21 16.52
CA VAL A 111 6.67 -3.09 16.67
C VAL A 111 6.61 -4.13 15.57
N ASN A 112 7.64 -4.18 14.77
CA ASN A 112 7.72 -5.14 13.67
C ASN A 112 9.19 -5.37 13.27
N ALA A 113 9.41 -6.33 12.38
CA ALA A 113 10.67 -6.54 11.71
C ALA A 113 10.44 -7.14 10.32
N SER A 114 11.47 -7.19 9.51
CA SER A 114 11.42 -7.84 8.21
C SER A 114 12.78 -8.41 7.86
N THR A 115 12.81 -9.67 7.44
CA THR A 115 13.98 -10.34 6.90
C THR A 115 13.85 -10.48 5.40
N GLY A 116 14.88 -10.02 4.69
CA GLY A 116 15.05 -10.23 3.27
C GLY A 116 16.16 -11.22 2.94
N VAL A 117 16.44 -11.37 1.66
CA VAL A 117 17.55 -12.19 1.19
C VAL A 117 18.90 -11.60 1.62
N GLU A 118 19.06 -10.29 1.58
CA GLU A 118 20.32 -9.57 1.80
C GLU A 118 20.39 -8.78 3.10
N GLN A 119 19.25 -8.47 3.71
CA GLN A 119 19.16 -7.52 4.84
C GLN A 119 18.02 -7.86 5.79
N THR A 120 18.14 -7.41 7.04
CA THR A 120 17.09 -7.49 8.08
C THR A 120 16.92 -6.13 8.74
N ILE A 121 15.67 -5.71 8.95
CA ILE A 121 15.33 -4.43 9.59
C ILE A 121 14.40 -4.69 10.77
N TYR A 122 14.76 -4.18 11.94
CA TYR A 122 13.92 -4.13 13.14
C TYR A 122 13.42 -2.72 13.36
N LEU A 123 12.18 -2.58 13.75
CA LEU A 123 11.56 -1.26 13.86
C LEU A 123 10.64 -1.12 15.08
N LEU A 124 10.73 0.05 15.71
CA LEU A 124 9.79 0.56 16.69
C LEU A 124 9.24 1.87 16.12
N ASN A 125 8.01 1.80 15.59
CA ASN A 125 7.36 2.89 14.87
C ASN A 125 6.46 3.71 15.77
N ASN A 126 6.49 5.04 15.61
CA ASN A 126 5.56 5.96 16.24
C ASN A 126 5.43 5.74 17.75
N ILE A 127 6.55 5.53 18.42
CA ILE A 127 6.61 5.22 19.86
C ILE A 127 6.28 6.47 20.67
N PRO A 128 5.30 6.39 21.59
CA PRO A 128 4.91 7.54 22.41
C PRO A 128 5.95 7.84 23.50
N LEU A 129 6.50 9.04 23.50
CA LEU A 129 7.48 9.52 24.48
C LEU A 129 6.79 10.00 25.77
N VAL A 130 5.93 9.15 26.34
CA VAL A 130 5.10 9.47 27.54
C VAL A 130 5.89 9.76 28.81
N ARG A 131 7.16 9.42 28.83
CA ARG A 131 8.10 9.66 29.97
C ARG A 131 9.55 9.70 29.45
N PRO A 132 10.45 10.41 30.12
CA PRO A 132 11.85 10.58 29.66
C PRO A 132 12.63 9.27 29.45
N THR A 133 12.27 8.20 30.16
CA THR A 133 12.94 6.90 30.08
C THR A 133 12.59 6.08 28.85
N VAL A 134 11.59 6.48 28.06
CA VAL A 134 11.16 5.70 26.87
C VAL A 134 12.29 5.62 25.84
N VAL A 135 12.97 6.72 25.55
CA VAL A 135 14.12 6.74 24.62
C VAL A 135 15.21 5.78 25.09
N ASP A 136 15.56 5.82 26.39
CA ASP A 136 16.59 4.92 26.94
C ASP A 136 16.20 3.44 26.79
N THR A 137 14.92 3.12 27.02
CA THR A 137 14.43 1.74 26.92
C THR A 137 14.36 1.29 25.46
N CYS A 138 13.92 2.13 24.52
CA CYS A 138 13.93 1.80 23.09
C CYS A 138 15.36 1.59 22.57
N LEU A 139 16.31 2.42 22.98
CA LEU A 139 17.72 2.23 22.66
C LEU A 139 18.26 0.92 23.25
N LEU A 140 17.85 0.55 24.48
CA LEU A 140 18.22 -0.72 25.08
C LEU A 140 17.60 -1.93 24.36
N ILE A 141 16.40 -1.82 23.81
CA ILE A 141 15.81 -2.86 22.97
C ILE A 141 16.63 -3.05 21.69
N MET A 142 16.97 -1.95 20.99
CA MET A 142 17.80 -2.02 19.78
C MET A 142 19.22 -2.55 20.07
N HIS A 143 19.79 -2.18 21.20
CA HIS A 143 21.06 -2.72 21.69
C HIS A 143 20.98 -4.23 21.90
N ASP A 144 19.90 -4.71 22.54
CA ASP A 144 19.73 -6.14 22.79
C ASP A 144 19.50 -6.92 21.47
N TYR A 145 18.74 -6.38 20.53
CA TYR A 145 18.57 -6.97 19.20
C TYR A 145 19.90 -7.08 18.46
N SER A 146 20.75 -6.06 18.59
CA SER A 146 22.05 -6.02 17.93
C SER A 146 23.00 -7.14 18.37
N HIS A 147 23.03 -7.51 19.68
CA HIS A 147 24.06 -8.43 20.19
C HIS A 147 23.64 -9.33 21.37
N PHE A 148 22.45 -9.17 21.94
CA PHE A 148 22.09 -9.81 23.22
C PHE A 148 20.76 -10.57 23.19
N VAL A 149 20.38 -11.12 22.04
CA VAL A 149 19.24 -12.05 21.92
C VAL A 149 19.61 -13.37 22.60
N THR A 150 18.74 -13.89 23.45
CA THR A 150 19.07 -15.07 24.28
C THR A 150 18.99 -16.41 23.55
N CYS A 151 18.15 -16.49 22.49
CA CYS A 151 17.89 -17.72 21.74
C CYS A 151 17.63 -18.93 22.66
N ASP A 152 16.74 -18.75 23.67
CA ASP A 152 16.42 -19.82 24.63
C ASP A 152 15.83 -21.03 23.88
N PRO A 153 16.36 -22.25 24.10
CA PRO A 153 15.87 -23.46 23.42
C PRO A 153 14.36 -23.72 23.60
N LYS A 154 13.75 -23.32 24.71
CA LYS A 154 12.32 -23.46 24.94
C LYS A 154 11.50 -22.51 24.07
N GLU A 155 11.95 -21.26 23.97
CA GLU A 155 11.32 -20.26 23.10
C GLU A 155 11.50 -20.62 21.62
N ILE A 156 12.67 -21.16 21.23
CA ILE A 156 12.91 -21.72 19.88
C ILE A 156 11.89 -22.80 19.57
N ASP A 157 11.73 -23.79 20.47
CA ASP A 157 10.81 -24.90 20.23
C ASP A 157 9.33 -24.44 20.17
N ALA A 158 8.94 -23.45 20.98
CA ALA A 158 7.62 -22.85 20.93
C ALA A 158 7.37 -22.09 19.59
N GLU A 159 8.36 -21.38 19.09
CA GLU A 159 8.23 -20.53 17.89
C GLU A 159 8.23 -21.34 16.56
N ARG A 160 8.74 -22.60 16.54
CA ARG A 160 8.73 -23.46 15.35
C ARG A 160 7.33 -23.58 14.74
N GLY A 161 6.29 -23.77 15.59
CA GLY A 161 4.91 -23.88 15.15
C GLY A 161 4.42 -22.61 14.45
N VAL A 162 4.70 -21.45 15.04
CA VAL A 162 4.30 -20.14 14.51
C VAL A 162 4.91 -19.88 13.13
N ILE A 163 6.22 -20.15 12.95
CA ILE A 163 6.91 -19.96 11.67
C ILE A 163 6.41 -20.95 10.59
N LEU A 164 6.09 -22.17 10.98
CA LEU A 164 5.52 -23.16 10.06
C LEU A 164 4.09 -22.74 9.60
N GLU A 165 3.28 -22.15 10.48
CA GLU A 165 1.98 -21.61 10.09
C GLU A 165 2.14 -20.36 9.21
N GLU A 166 3.12 -19.50 9.49
CA GLU A 166 3.46 -18.40 8.62
C GLU A 166 3.86 -18.87 7.22
N LYS A 167 4.76 -19.85 7.12
CA LYS A 167 5.16 -20.45 5.83
C LYS A 167 3.94 -20.99 5.08
N ARG A 168 3.01 -21.65 5.77
CA ARG A 168 1.78 -22.15 5.17
C ARG A 168 0.90 -21.02 4.64
N SER A 169 0.69 -19.96 5.42
CA SER A 169 -0.15 -18.84 5.04
C SER A 169 0.42 -18.01 3.88
N ARG A 170 1.74 -17.96 3.77
CA ARG A 170 2.45 -17.27 2.68
C ARG A 170 2.55 -18.06 1.39
N ASN A 171 2.27 -19.38 1.39
CA ASN A 171 2.39 -20.24 0.21
C ASN A 171 1.24 -20.01 -0.79
N THR A 172 1.10 -18.78 -1.27
CA THR A 172 0.16 -18.36 -2.31
C THR A 172 0.70 -18.70 -3.71
N ALA A 173 -0.17 -18.63 -4.75
CA ALA A 173 0.25 -18.79 -6.14
C ALA A 173 1.41 -17.85 -6.52
N ASP A 174 1.33 -16.57 -6.13
CA ASP A 174 2.38 -15.58 -6.41
C ASP A 174 3.72 -15.96 -5.75
N TRP A 175 3.67 -16.51 -4.54
CA TRP A 175 4.87 -16.98 -3.86
C TRP A 175 5.50 -18.17 -4.58
N ARG A 176 4.70 -19.21 -4.94
CA ARG A 176 5.17 -20.39 -5.67
C ARG A 176 5.75 -20.02 -7.03
N VAL A 177 5.11 -19.08 -7.74
CA VAL A 177 5.61 -18.57 -9.03
C VAL A 177 6.94 -17.83 -8.85
N ARG A 178 7.08 -17.00 -7.81
CA ARG A 178 8.34 -16.30 -7.51
C ARG A 178 9.48 -17.28 -7.25
N GLU A 179 9.27 -18.27 -6.40
CA GLU A 179 10.26 -19.30 -6.13
C GLU A 179 10.63 -20.07 -7.41
N ALA A 180 9.63 -20.48 -8.20
CA ALA A 180 9.88 -21.20 -9.46
C ALA A 180 10.60 -20.33 -10.50
N SER A 181 10.41 -19.00 -10.49
CA SER A 181 11.07 -18.06 -11.40
C SER A 181 12.54 -17.83 -11.06
N SER A 182 12.92 -17.98 -9.79
CA SER A 182 14.26 -17.64 -9.29
C SER A 182 15.39 -18.35 -10.04
N LYS A 183 15.21 -19.64 -10.37
CA LYS A 183 16.22 -20.41 -11.11
C LYS A 183 16.47 -19.89 -12.53
N TYR A 184 15.47 -19.31 -13.18
CA TYR A 184 15.62 -18.72 -14.52
C TYR A 184 16.32 -17.36 -14.47
N ILE A 185 16.02 -16.57 -13.44
CA ILE A 185 16.56 -15.22 -13.27
C ILE A 185 18.00 -15.28 -12.76
N PHE A 186 18.25 -16.09 -11.71
CA PHE A 186 19.53 -16.11 -10.99
C PHE A 186 20.44 -17.28 -11.38
N GLY A 187 19.98 -18.21 -12.25
CA GLY A 187 20.76 -19.39 -12.66
C GLY A 187 21.09 -20.31 -11.49
N ASP A 188 22.29 -20.89 -11.50
CA ASP A 188 22.77 -21.81 -10.46
C ASP A 188 23.40 -21.10 -9.26
N THR A 189 23.07 -19.84 -9.03
CA THR A 189 23.59 -19.08 -7.88
C THR A 189 22.82 -19.36 -6.60
N LYS A 190 23.37 -18.95 -5.47
CA LYS A 190 22.71 -19.07 -4.17
C LYS A 190 21.40 -18.28 -4.12
N TYR A 191 21.26 -17.16 -4.86
CA TYR A 191 19.98 -16.42 -4.97
C TYR A 191 18.84 -17.26 -5.52
N ALA A 192 19.13 -18.23 -6.38
CA ALA A 192 18.09 -19.10 -6.96
C ALA A 192 17.50 -20.11 -5.96
N THR A 193 18.24 -20.44 -4.92
CA THR A 193 17.91 -21.50 -3.96
C THR A 193 17.61 -20.98 -2.55
N THR A 194 17.97 -19.73 -2.24
CA THR A 194 17.71 -19.14 -0.93
C THR A 194 16.23 -18.80 -0.78
N THR A 195 15.59 -19.37 0.22
CA THR A 195 14.24 -19.00 0.65
C THR A 195 14.34 -18.33 2.03
N VAL A 196 13.73 -17.17 2.20
CA VAL A 196 13.86 -16.39 3.45
C VAL A 196 13.30 -17.16 4.64
N ILE A 197 12.17 -17.85 4.45
CA ILE A 197 11.50 -18.57 5.55
C ILE A 197 12.08 -19.97 5.80
N GLY A 198 12.92 -20.47 4.90
CA GLY A 198 13.57 -21.76 5.01
C GLY A 198 12.71 -22.99 4.68
N SER A 199 13.32 -24.17 4.67
CA SER A 199 12.65 -25.45 4.45
C SER A 199 11.96 -25.94 5.70
N GLU A 200 10.83 -26.62 5.52
CA GLU A 200 10.07 -27.21 6.62
C GLU A 200 10.90 -28.25 7.40
N GLU A 201 11.76 -29.00 6.70
CA GLU A 201 12.66 -29.99 7.31
C GLU A 201 13.65 -29.31 8.27
N ASN A 202 14.31 -28.23 7.82
CA ASN A 202 15.26 -27.51 8.67
C ASN A 202 14.57 -26.84 9.83
N LEU A 203 13.44 -26.14 9.59
CA LEU A 203 12.68 -25.45 10.65
C LEU A 203 12.26 -26.41 11.80
N LYS A 204 11.94 -27.67 11.48
CA LYS A 204 11.55 -28.67 12.48
C LYS A 204 12.75 -29.25 13.24
N THR A 205 13.95 -29.27 12.66
CA THR A 205 15.06 -30.11 13.14
C THR A 205 16.35 -29.40 13.47
N PHE A 206 16.51 -28.12 13.09
CA PHE A 206 17.75 -27.38 13.39
C PHE A 206 18.04 -27.35 14.90
N LYS A 207 19.32 -27.33 15.23
CA LYS A 207 19.78 -27.25 16.61
C LYS A 207 19.92 -25.78 17.04
N PRO A 208 19.60 -25.45 18.31
CA PRO A 208 19.76 -24.08 18.80
C PRO A 208 21.16 -23.47 18.55
N GLU A 209 22.20 -24.31 18.53
CA GLU A 209 23.58 -23.87 18.26
C GLU A 209 23.75 -23.35 16.82
N SER A 210 23.01 -23.87 15.82
CA SER A 210 23.06 -23.35 14.44
C SER A 210 22.53 -21.91 14.39
N LEU A 211 21.46 -21.61 15.12
CA LEU A 211 20.89 -20.27 15.22
C LEU A 211 21.85 -19.31 15.94
N THR A 212 22.37 -19.69 17.10
CA THR A 212 23.31 -18.83 17.84
C THR A 212 24.61 -18.61 17.07
N ASN A 213 25.09 -19.61 16.32
CA ASN A 213 26.25 -19.47 15.43
C ASN A 213 25.98 -18.46 14.29
N PHE A 214 24.78 -18.49 13.65
CA PHE A 214 24.39 -17.48 12.68
C PHE A 214 24.41 -16.07 13.31
N TYR A 215 23.75 -15.91 14.45
CA TYR A 215 23.66 -14.65 15.16
C TYR A 215 25.03 -14.07 15.49
N HIS A 216 25.89 -14.80 16.18
CA HIS A 216 27.21 -14.31 16.57
C HIS A 216 28.18 -14.13 15.39
N THR A 217 27.97 -14.79 14.27
CA THR A 217 28.81 -14.62 13.08
C THR A 217 28.49 -13.32 12.36
N TRP A 218 27.19 -13.00 12.24
CA TRP A 218 26.72 -11.99 11.31
C TRP A 218 26.16 -10.71 11.97
N TYR A 219 25.57 -10.82 13.18
CA TYR A 219 25.07 -9.64 13.91
C TYR A 219 26.20 -8.95 14.64
N ARG A 220 26.88 -8.10 13.92
CA ARG A 220 28.05 -7.36 14.39
C ARG A 220 27.93 -5.88 14.03
N PRO A 221 28.53 -4.97 14.82
CA PRO A 221 28.32 -3.52 14.68
C PRO A 221 28.68 -2.94 13.30
N ASP A 222 29.73 -3.47 12.64
CA ASP A 222 30.16 -3.00 11.32
C ASP A 222 29.15 -3.30 10.18
N MET A 223 28.21 -4.20 10.43
CA MET A 223 27.12 -4.58 9.53
C MET A 223 25.78 -3.93 9.92
N GLN A 224 25.77 -3.00 10.89
CA GLN A 224 24.54 -2.47 11.45
C GLN A 224 24.52 -0.95 11.49
N ALA A 225 23.32 -0.41 11.30
CA ALA A 225 23.04 1.01 11.51
C ALA A 225 21.81 1.21 12.40
N LEU A 226 21.93 2.18 13.32
CA LEU A 226 20.83 2.62 14.17
C LEU A 226 20.28 3.94 13.62
N VAL A 227 18.98 3.98 13.32
CA VAL A 227 18.26 5.17 12.87
C VAL A 227 17.27 5.60 13.93
N VAL A 228 17.38 6.85 14.39
CA VAL A 228 16.51 7.41 15.43
C VAL A 228 15.96 8.77 14.97
N VAL A 229 14.65 8.86 14.84
CA VAL A 229 13.96 10.09 14.41
C VAL A 229 12.85 10.41 15.38
N GLY A 230 12.74 11.63 15.87
CA GLY A 230 11.64 11.97 16.77
C GLY A 230 11.78 13.29 17.50
N ASP A 231 10.85 13.51 18.42
CA ASP A 231 10.75 14.74 19.20
C ASP A 231 11.64 14.66 20.46
N PHE A 232 12.94 14.86 20.26
CA PHE A 232 13.96 14.80 21.31
C PHE A 232 15.19 15.66 20.96
N ASP A 233 16.06 15.91 21.93
CA ASP A 233 17.34 16.56 21.72
C ASP A 233 18.35 15.59 21.07
N VAL A 234 18.92 15.98 19.93
CA VAL A 234 19.85 15.14 19.14
C VAL A 234 21.15 14.84 19.89
N ASP A 235 21.71 15.81 20.61
CA ASP A 235 22.98 15.63 21.32
C ASP A 235 22.81 14.75 22.58
N GLU A 236 21.65 14.85 23.24
CA GLU A 236 21.28 13.95 24.34
C GLU A 236 21.14 12.51 23.86
N VAL A 237 20.42 12.30 22.73
CA VAL A 237 20.24 10.95 22.15
C VAL A 237 21.57 10.38 21.66
N GLU A 238 22.45 11.19 21.05
CA GLU A 238 23.80 10.74 20.68
C GLU A 238 24.61 10.27 21.89
N ALA A 239 24.57 11.03 22.99
CA ALA A 239 25.25 10.63 24.20
C ALA A 239 24.70 9.31 24.79
N LYS A 240 23.39 9.12 24.74
CA LYS A 240 22.72 7.87 25.13
C LYS A 240 23.14 6.70 24.25
N ILE A 241 23.16 6.86 22.91
CA ILE A 241 23.62 5.84 21.95
C ILE A 241 25.07 5.44 22.27
N LYS A 242 25.98 6.41 22.37
CA LYS A 242 27.39 6.14 22.68
C LYS A 242 27.58 5.39 24.01
N LYS A 243 26.76 5.68 25.03
CA LYS A 243 26.79 4.99 26.31
C LYS A 243 26.18 3.57 26.22
N THR A 244 25.01 3.44 25.62
CA THR A 244 24.25 2.17 25.59
C THR A 244 24.93 1.10 24.76
N PHE A 245 25.54 1.47 23.62
CA PHE A 245 26.19 0.54 22.70
C PHE A 245 27.71 0.38 22.94
N ALA A 246 28.26 0.95 24.01
CA ALA A 246 29.69 0.92 24.31
C ALA A 246 30.21 -0.47 24.71
N ASP A 247 29.36 -1.33 25.24
CA ASP A 247 29.71 -2.70 25.66
C ASP A 247 29.65 -3.74 24.53
N ILE A 248 29.14 -3.37 23.34
CA ILE A 248 29.17 -4.24 22.18
C ILE A 248 30.57 -4.20 21.57
N PRO A 249 31.29 -5.34 21.51
CA PRO A 249 32.65 -5.35 20.99
C PRO A 249 32.70 -5.14 19.49
N ALA A 250 33.76 -4.54 18.99
CA ALA A 250 34.07 -4.56 17.58
C ALA A 250 34.34 -6.02 17.13
N ALA A 251 33.98 -6.33 15.88
CA ALA A 251 34.17 -7.66 15.31
C ALA A 251 35.67 -7.98 15.20
N GLU A 252 36.12 -9.13 15.78
CA GLU A 252 37.48 -9.65 15.61
C GLU A 252 37.52 -10.63 14.42
N ASN A 253 38.37 -10.32 13.44
CA ASN A 253 38.49 -11.14 12.20
C ASN A 253 37.13 -11.43 11.53
N PRO A 254 36.37 -10.40 11.16
CA PRO A 254 35.03 -10.56 10.64
C PRO A 254 35.00 -11.42 9.36
N LYS A 255 34.00 -12.31 9.28
CA LYS A 255 33.74 -13.04 8.05
C LYS A 255 33.18 -12.03 7.01
N GLU A 256 33.78 -12.03 5.82
CA GLU A 256 33.30 -11.20 4.71
C GLU A 256 32.06 -11.81 4.05
N LYS A 257 31.18 -10.97 3.51
CA LYS A 257 30.05 -11.40 2.67
C LYS A 257 30.59 -11.88 1.33
N ASP A 258 30.05 -12.99 0.85
CA ASP A 258 30.32 -13.48 -0.51
C ASP A 258 29.63 -12.56 -1.54
N ILE A 259 30.39 -12.04 -2.49
CA ILE A 259 29.85 -11.30 -3.66
C ILE A 259 29.44 -12.34 -4.70
N ILE A 260 28.13 -12.46 -4.95
CA ILE A 260 27.58 -13.43 -5.88
C ILE A 260 27.17 -12.72 -7.16
N LEU A 261 27.89 -12.96 -8.24
CA LEU A 261 27.57 -12.41 -9.56
C LEU A 261 26.51 -13.25 -10.26
N ILE A 262 25.52 -12.60 -10.85
CA ILE A 262 24.50 -13.26 -11.64
C ILE A 262 25.03 -13.52 -13.05
N PRO A 263 24.98 -14.76 -13.56
CA PRO A 263 25.54 -15.08 -14.86
C PRO A 263 24.80 -14.37 -16.00
N GLU A 264 25.58 -13.89 -16.97
CA GLU A 264 25.05 -13.39 -18.22
C GLU A 264 24.57 -14.54 -19.13
N ASN A 265 23.62 -14.24 -20.01
CA ASN A 265 23.14 -15.19 -21.02
C ASN A 265 23.10 -14.55 -22.41
N LYS A 266 23.67 -15.24 -23.41
CA LYS A 266 23.67 -14.77 -24.82
C LYS A 266 22.36 -15.05 -25.51
N GLU A 267 21.83 -16.26 -25.29
CA GLU A 267 20.50 -16.65 -25.80
C GLU A 267 19.44 -16.35 -24.73
N PRO A 268 18.22 -16.02 -25.11
CA PRO A 268 17.11 -15.82 -24.17
C PRO A 268 16.88 -17.07 -23.33
N ILE A 269 16.69 -16.88 -22.03
CA ILE A 269 16.22 -17.93 -21.11
C ILE A 269 14.71 -17.79 -20.99
N ILE A 270 13.96 -18.88 -21.15
CA ILE A 270 12.51 -18.89 -21.09
C ILE A 270 12.05 -19.77 -19.94
N GLY A 271 11.32 -19.19 -18.98
CA GLY A 271 10.65 -19.90 -17.90
C GLY A 271 9.14 -19.94 -18.16
N ILE A 272 8.58 -21.15 -18.18
CA ILE A 272 7.13 -21.37 -18.28
C ILE A 272 6.67 -21.97 -16.97
N ILE A 273 5.77 -21.27 -16.26
CA ILE A 273 5.31 -21.63 -14.93
C ILE A 273 3.77 -21.57 -14.93
N THR A 274 3.15 -22.65 -14.47
CA THR A 274 1.70 -22.70 -14.31
C THR A 274 1.34 -23.00 -12.86
N ASP A 275 0.21 -22.43 -12.39
CA ASP A 275 -0.33 -22.71 -11.06
C ASP A 275 -1.85 -22.68 -11.10
N LYS A 276 -2.51 -23.55 -10.35
CA LYS A 276 -3.97 -23.70 -10.37
C LYS A 276 -4.72 -22.50 -9.77
N GLU A 277 -4.06 -21.74 -8.90
CA GLU A 277 -4.66 -20.62 -8.20
C GLU A 277 -4.33 -19.26 -8.86
N LEU A 278 -3.51 -19.23 -9.92
CA LEU A 278 -3.33 -18.04 -10.72
C LEU A 278 -4.63 -17.62 -11.41
N THR A 279 -4.85 -16.33 -11.49
CA THR A 279 -6.05 -15.77 -12.12
C THR A 279 -5.80 -15.15 -13.47
N THR A 280 -4.56 -14.84 -13.80
CA THR A 280 -4.13 -14.16 -15.03
C THR A 280 -3.00 -14.92 -15.71
N THR A 281 -2.82 -14.64 -17.00
CA THR A 281 -1.62 -14.99 -17.74
C THR A 281 -0.74 -13.76 -17.84
N ASP A 282 0.45 -13.83 -17.21
CA ASP A 282 1.39 -12.73 -17.19
C ASP A 282 2.69 -13.10 -17.91
N ILE A 283 3.23 -12.15 -18.64
CA ILE A 283 4.47 -12.32 -19.40
C ILE A 283 5.41 -11.19 -19.01
N ALA A 284 6.56 -11.54 -18.43
CA ALA A 284 7.56 -10.57 -17.99
C ALA A 284 8.92 -10.84 -18.65
N ALA A 285 9.47 -9.81 -19.25
CA ALA A 285 10.79 -9.82 -19.84
C ALA A 285 11.77 -9.05 -18.95
N TYR A 286 12.85 -9.70 -18.52
CA TYR A 286 13.92 -9.14 -17.70
C TYR A 286 15.19 -9.09 -18.52
N TRP A 287 15.69 -7.91 -18.82
CA TRP A 287 17.02 -7.73 -19.41
C TRP A 287 17.99 -7.38 -18.29
N LYS A 288 18.81 -8.37 -17.89
CA LYS A 288 19.76 -8.24 -16.78
C LYS A 288 20.88 -7.26 -17.14
N ASN A 289 21.25 -6.41 -16.18
CA ASN A 289 22.32 -5.42 -16.31
C ASN A 289 23.14 -5.38 -15.02
N GLU A 290 24.40 -4.95 -15.13
CA GLU A 290 25.18 -4.57 -13.95
C GLU A 290 24.61 -3.30 -13.32
N PRO A 291 24.44 -3.23 -12.00
CA PRO A 291 24.04 -1.99 -11.33
C PRO A 291 25.12 -0.90 -11.42
N LEU A 292 24.77 0.31 -11.11
CA LEU A 292 25.73 1.38 -10.89
C LEU A 292 26.61 1.00 -9.67
N PRO A 293 27.96 1.24 -9.71
CA PRO A 293 28.78 1.04 -8.52
C PRO A 293 28.24 1.82 -7.33
N GLU A 294 28.22 1.19 -6.16
CA GLU A 294 27.61 1.73 -4.93
C GLU A 294 28.17 3.14 -4.59
N GLU A 295 29.48 3.36 -4.77
CA GLU A 295 30.13 4.66 -4.54
C GLU A 295 29.64 5.78 -5.46
N MET A 296 28.94 5.43 -6.55
CA MET A 296 28.37 6.42 -7.49
C MET A 296 26.92 6.77 -7.15
N ASN A 297 26.23 5.96 -6.33
CA ASN A 297 24.83 6.20 -5.97
C ASN A 297 24.63 7.56 -5.27
N SER A 298 25.58 7.95 -4.40
CA SER A 298 25.56 9.25 -3.70
C SER A 298 26.03 10.45 -4.54
N THR A 299 26.28 10.27 -5.81
CA THR A 299 26.81 11.33 -6.69
C THR A 299 25.75 11.86 -7.66
N THR A 300 26.09 12.97 -8.33
CA THR A 300 25.28 13.51 -9.43
C THR A 300 25.08 12.53 -10.58
N ILE A 301 25.98 11.53 -10.75
CA ILE A 301 25.80 10.45 -11.74
C ILE A 301 24.66 9.53 -11.33
N GLY A 302 24.58 9.16 -10.04
CA GLY A 302 23.46 8.38 -9.51
C GLY A 302 22.14 9.09 -9.77
N LEU A 303 22.02 10.35 -9.36
CA LEU A 303 20.82 11.15 -9.58
C LEU A 303 20.41 11.22 -11.06
N LEU A 304 21.37 11.49 -11.97
CA LEU A 304 21.08 11.53 -13.41
C LEU A 304 20.63 10.17 -13.95
N THR A 305 21.20 9.09 -13.43
CA THR A 305 20.82 7.72 -13.82
C THR A 305 19.39 7.45 -13.43
N ASP A 306 19.01 7.78 -12.20
CA ASP A 306 17.65 7.59 -11.68
C ASP A 306 16.65 8.48 -12.44
N LEU A 307 16.95 9.76 -12.66
CA LEU A 307 16.10 10.66 -13.46
C LEU A 307 15.88 10.18 -14.91
N LEU A 308 16.91 9.65 -15.56
CA LEU A 308 16.77 9.10 -16.91
C LEU A 308 15.92 7.83 -16.92
N LYS A 309 16.09 6.95 -15.92
CA LYS A 309 15.26 5.76 -15.73
C LYS A 309 13.80 6.15 -15.50
N ASP A 310 13.54 7.16 -14.67
CA ASP A 310 12.18 7.65 -14.37
C ASP A 310 11.50 8.25 -15.60
N ILE A 311 12.21 9.10 -16.38
CA ILE A 311 11.67 9.69 -17.61
C ILE A 311 11.33 8.60 -18.63
N ILE A 312 12.23 7.63 -18.84
CA ILE A 312 12.02 6.51 -19.77
C ILE A 312 10.84 5.65 -19.31
N SER A 313 10.77 5.31 -18.03
CA SER A 313 9.68 4.52 -17.46
C SER A 313 8.33 5.23 -17.61
N SER A 314 8.27 6.52 -17.28
CA SER A 314 7.06 7.32 -17.39
C SER A 314 6.55 7.37 -18.83
N ALA A 315 7.41 7.66 -19.81
CA ALA A 315 7.04 7.72 -21.23
C ALA A 315 6.63 6.35 -21.80
N MET A 316 7.30 5.25 -21.39
CA MET A 316 6.91 3.90 -21.81
C MET A 316 5.58 3.47 -21.20
N ASN A 317 5.34 3.77 -19.93
CA ASN A 317 4.08 3.43 -19.27
C ASN A 317 2.90 4.22 -19.86
N GLU A 318 3.09 5.46 -20.32
CA GLU A 318 2.09 6.18 -21.10
C GLU A 318 1.72 5.41 -22.38
N ARG A 319 2.70 4.88 -23.12
CA ARG A 319 2.44 4.07 -24.33
C ARG A 319 1.74 2.74 -24.02
N PHE A 320 2.14 2.05 -22.95
CA PHE A 320 1.45 0.82 -22.53
C PHE A 320 0.01 1.07 -22.12
N ASN A 321 -0.27 2.18 -21.44
CA ASN A 321 -1.63 2.61 -21.12
C ASN A 321 -2.45 2.90 -22.38
N ASP A 322 -1.87 3.56 -23.37
CA ASP A 322 -2.52 3.79 -24.65
C ASP A 322 -2.85 2.48 -25.40
N LEU A 323 -1.98 1.50 -25.32
CA LEU A 323 -2.19 0.19 -25.93
C LEU A 323 -3.27 -0.60 -25.18
N SER A 324 -3.20 -0.70 -23.85
CA SER A 324 -4.15 -1.49 -23.05
C SER A 324 -5.58 -0.97 -23.11
N ASN A 325 -5.77 0.33 -23.32
CA ASN A 325 -7.08 0.98 -23.44
C ASN A 325 -7.71 0.92 -24.85
N LYS A 326 -7.11 0.18 -25.79
CA LYS A 326 -7.74 -0.16 -27.06
C LYS A 326 -8.60 -1.41 -26.91
N SER A 327 -9.80 -1.41 -27.48
CA SER A 327 -10.70 -2.58 -27.41
C SER A 327 -10.13 -3.83 -28.07
N ASP A 328 -9.25 -3.68 -29.07
CA ASP A 328 -8.56 -4.74 -29.78
C ASP A 328 -7.18 -5.11 -29.18
N SER A 329 -6.79 -4.49 -28.08
CA SER A 329 -5.56 -4.83 -27.39
C SER A 329 -5.51 -6.32 -27.03
N PRO A 330 -4.35 -7.01 -27.23
CA PRO A 330 -4.21 -8.40 -26.82
C PRO A 330 -4.02 -8.56 -25.30
N PHE A 331 -3.72 -7.51 -24.56
CA PHE A 331 -3.51 -7.51 -23.12
C PHE A 331 -4.39 -6.46 -22.41
N ILE A 332 -4.63 -6.67 -21.14
CA ILE A 332 -5.45 -5.77 -20.29
C ILE A 332 -4.61 -4.75 -19.53
N ALA A 333 -3.32 -5.03 -19.33
CA ALA A 333 -2.37 -4.15 -18.67
C ALA A 333 -0.97 -4.40 -19.22
N GLY A 334 -0.13 -3.37 -19.19
CA GLY A 334 1.27 -3.46 -19.56
C GLY A 334 2.10 -2.42 -18.82
N GLY A 335 3.40 -2.70 -18.64
CA GLY A 335 4.31 -1.83 -17.93
C GLY A 335 5.75 -1.99 -18.36
N PHE A 336 6.54 -0.94 -18.04
CA PHE A 336 7.98 -0.89 -18.28
C PHE A 336 8.67 -0.15 -17.14
N GLY A 337 9.86 -0.63 -16.75
CA GLY A 337 10.63 0.02 -15.70
C GLY A 337 12.00 -0.58 -15.49
N PHE A 338 12.66 -0.15 -14.44
CA PHE A 338 13.96 -0.63 -13.99
C PHE A 338 13.84 -1.07 -12.54
N GLY A 339 14.52 -2.14 -12.17
CA GLY A 339 14.49 -2.66 -10.82
C GLY A 339 15.77 -3.38 -10.44
N SER A 340 16.14 -3.33 -9.15
CA SER A 340 17.17 -4.19 -8.59
C SER A 340 16.62 -5.60 -8.45
N LEU A 341 17.35 -6.59 -8.91
CA LEU A 341 17.07 -8.00 -8.70
C LEU A 341 17.82 -8.53 -7.46
N CYS A 342 19.03 -8.02 -7.26
CA CYS A 342 19.89 -8.27 -6.11
C CYS A 342 21.03 -7.23 -6.08
N GLU A 343 21.87 -7.24 -5.06
CA GLU A 343 23.01 -6.32 -4.89
C GLU A 343 23.90 -6.21 -6.14
N THR A 344 24.08 -7.30 -6.89
CA THR A 344 24.99 -7.38 -8.04
C THR A 344 24.28 -7.36 -9.40
N CYS A 345 22.95 -7.26 -9.44
CA CYS A 345 22.19 -7.32 -10.68
C CYS A 345 20.94 -6.42 -10.64
N GLU A 346 20.81 -5.56 -11.63
CA GLU A 346 19.57 -4.86 -11.93
C GLU A 346 18.96 -5.38 -13.24
N ALA A 347 17.70 -5.07 -13.50
CA ALA A 347 17.07 -5.38 -14.77
C ALA A 347 16.27 -4.20 -15.33
N THR A 348 16.25 -4.10 -16.65
CA THR A 348 15.18 -3.46 -17.38
C THR A 348 14.04 -4.47 -17.47
N VAL A 349 12.82 -4.07 -17.09
CA VAL A 349 11.68 -4.99 -17.01
C VAL A 349 10.55 -4.46 -17.88
N SER A 350 9.94 -5.34 -18.67
CA SER A 350 8.64 -5.07 -19.30
C SER A 350 7.71 -6.23 -19.06
N GLN A 351 6.46 -5.95 -18.76
CA GLN A 351 5.47 -6.99 -18.46
C GLN A 351 4.10 -6.66 -19.06
N VAL A 352 3.32 -7.69 -19.36
CA VAL A 352 1.92 -7.56 -19.80
C VAL A 352 1.07 -8.66 -19.19
N THR A 353 -0.19 -8.33 -18.88
CA THR A 353 -1.25 -9.28 -18.51
C THR A 353 -2.09 -9.58 -19.73
N ALA A 354 -1.93 -10.76 -20.29
CA ALA A 354 -2.56 -11.17 -21.55
C ALA A 354 -4.05 -11.43 -21.38
N LYS A 355 -4.84 -11.08 -22.39
CA LYS A 355 -6.23 -11.56 -22.54
C LYS A 355 -6.24 -13.07 -22.81
N GLU A 356 -7.35 -13.73 -22.49
CA GLU A 356 -7.50 -15.18 -22.69
C GLU A 356 -7.23 -15.56 -24.16
N GLY A 357 -6.32 -16.53 -24.35
CA GLY A 357 -5.92 -17.01 -25.68
C GLY A 357 -5.08 -16.03 -26.51
N LYS A 358 -4.57 -14.92 -25.92
CA LYS A 358 -3.83 -13.88 -26.61
C LYS A 358 -2.36 -13.74 -26.16
N SER A 359 -1.80 -14.78 -25.57
CA SER A 359 -0.44 -14.77 -25.02
C SER A 359 0.63 -14.40 -26.04
N ILE A 360 0.57 -15.02 -27.22
CA ILE A 360 1.54 -14.80 -28.29
C ILE A 360 1.46 -13.38 -28.83
N GLU A 361 0.24 -12.90 -29.11
CA GLU A 361 0.01 -11.53 -29.57
C GLU A 361 0.41 -10.50 -28.50
N SER A 362 0.20 -10.81 -27.22
CA SER A 362 0.59 -9.94 -26.10
C SER A 362 2.12 -9.82 -25.99
N LEU A 363 2.84 -10.94 -26.07
CA LEU A 363 4.30 -10.94 -26.11
C LEU A 363 4.84 -10.15 -27.31
N GLU A 364 4.27 -10.38 -28.51
CA GLU A 364 4.65 -9.68 -29.71
C GLU A 364 4.45 -8.16 -29.56
N ALA A 365 3.30 -7.73 -29.07
CA ALA A 365 2.97 -6.32 -28.87
C ALA A 365 3.90 -5.67 -27.83
N MET A 366 4.16 -6.33 -26.69
CA MET A 366 5.08 -5.85 -25.65
C MET A 366 6.49 -5.66 -26.19
N LEU A 367 7.06 -6.69 -26.81
CA LEU A 367 8.42 -6.62 -27.34
C LEU A 367 8.53 -5.63 -28.51
N THR A 368 7.46 -5.50 -29.33
CA THR A 368 7.40 -4.50 -30.43
C THR A 368 7.50 -3.09 -29.89
N GLU A 369 6.81 -2.77 -28.79
CA GLU A 369 6.87 -1.44 -28.17
C GLU A 369 8.25 -1.17 -27.53
N CYS A 370 8.82 -2.16 -26.84
CA CYS A 370 10.19 -2.05 -26.32
C CYS A 370 11.21 -1.82 -27.44
N ARG A 371 11.10 -2.53 -28.56
CA ARG A 371 11.96 -2.32 -29.71
C ARG A 371 11.70 -0.99 -30.42
N ARG A 372 10.44 -0.55 -30.54
CA ARG A 372 10.09 0.78 -31.09
C ARG A 372 10.77 1.88 -30.29
N MET A 373 10.78 1.77 -28.96
CA MET A 373 11.50 2.68 -28.08
C MET A 373 13.00 2.72 -28.43
N THR A 374 13.67 1.58 -28.54
CA THR A 374 15.13 1.57 -28.83
C THR A 374 15.49 2.06 -30.24
N LEU A 375 14.60 1.86 -31.23
CA LEU A 375 14.82 2.31 -32.62
C LEU A 375 14.56 3.79 -32.82
N TYR A 376 13.52 4.34 -32.19
CA TYR A 376 13.01 5.68 -32.52
C TYR A 376 12.96 6.63 -31.34
N GLY A 377 13.13 6.14 -30.10
CA GLY A 377 13.01 6.93 -28.89
C GLY A 377 11.59 7.42 -28.64
N PHE A 378 11.52 8.54 -27.98
CA PHE A 378 10.30 9.26 -27.62
C PHE A 378 10.20 10.58 -28.37
N SER A 379 9.01 11.10 -28.52
CA SER A 379 8.77 12.47 -28.97
C SER A 379 9.14 13.48 -27.89
N GLU A 380 9.38 14.72 -28.27
CA GLU A 380 9.63 15.80 -27.32
C GLU A 380 8.48 15.98 -26.34
N SER A 381 7.23 15.83 -26.79
CA SER A 381 6.04 15.96 -25.95
C SER A 381 5.91 14.85 -24.90
N GLU A 382 6.26 13.59 -25.20
CA GLU A 382 6.29 12.49 -24.22
C GLU A 382 7.33 12.77 -23.13
N ILE A 383 8.52 13.20 -23.50
CA ILE A 383 9.60 13.51 -22.56
C ILE A 383 9.26 14.72 -21.70
N GLU A 384 8.70 15.79 -22.26
CA GLU A 384 8.31 16.98 -21.48
C GLU A 384 7.17 16.70 -20.52
N ARG A 385 6.20 15.83 -20.88
CA ARG A 385 5.18 15.38 -19.93
C ARG A 385 5.81 14.60 -18.75
N ALA A 386 6.69 13.64 -19.05
CA ALA A 386 7.38 12.87 -18.02
C ALA A 386 8.19 13.77 -17.07
N LYS A 387 8.97 14.70 -17.62
CA LYS A 387 9.75 15.69 -16.83
C LYS A 387 8.87 16.58 -15.98
N THR A 388 7.73 17.03 -16.53
CA THR A 388 6.77 17.89 -15.83
C THR A 388 6.13 17.15 -14.67
N GLU A 389 5.77 15.89 -14.86
CA GLU A 389 5.20 15.02 -13.82
C GLU A 389 6.20 14.79 -12.69
N ILE A 390 7.43 14.38 -13.03
CA ILE A 390 8.49 14.15 -12.04
C ILE A 390 8.77 15.43 -11.24
N LEU A 391 8.99 16.55 -11.91
CA LEU A 391 9.29 17.82 -11.23
C LEU A 391 8.14 18.28 -10.32
N SER A 392 6.90 18.04 -10.72
CA SER A 392 5.71 18.36 -9.93
C SER A 392 5.63 17.54 -8.62
N GLN A 393 6.07 16.28 -8.64
CA GLN A 393 6.14 15.43 -7.43
C GLN A 393 7.18 15.99 -6.45
N TYR A 394 8.36 16.36 -6.92
CA TYR A 394 9.39 16.96 -6.08
C TYR A 394 9.01 18.36 -5.57
N GLU A 395 8.29 19.17 -6.37
CA GLU A 395 7.71 20.43 -5.90
C GLU A 395 6.75 20.22 -4.74
N SER A 396 5.87 19.24 -4.85
CA SER A 396 4.92 18.88 -3.80
C SER A 396 5.63 18.38 -2.54
N ALA A 397 6.67 17.54 -2.68
CA ALA A 397 7.48 17.08 -1.57
C ALA A 397 8.20 18.24 -0.86
N ALA A 398 8.78 19.19 -1.61
CA ALA A 398 9.43 20.37 -1.05
C ALA A 398 8.47 21.27 -0.27
N LYS A 399 7.24 21.48 -0.75
CA LYS A 399 6.22 22.25 -0.05
C LYS A 399 5.73 21.60 1.24
N LYS A 400 5.74 20.27 1.30
CA LYS A 400 5.35 19.46 2.47
C LYS A 400 6.50 19.20 3.44
N ALA A 401 7.73 19.60 3.11
CA ALA A 401 8.93 19.27 3.88
C ALA A 401 8.80 19.56 5.39
N ASP A 402 8.19 20.69 5.76
CA ASP A 402 8.03 21.12 7.15
C ASP A 402 6.88 20.40 7.91
N THR A 403 6.08 19.58 7.22
CA THR A 403 4.98 18.80 7.81
C THR A 403 5.19 17.28 7.68
N ARG A 404 6.37 16.84 7.27
CA ARG A 404 6.73 15.42 7.16
C ARG A 404 6.67 14.73 8.52
N LYS A 405 6.12 13.52 8.53
CA LYS A 405 6.10 12.68 9.74
C LYS A 405 7.46 12.06 10.00
N ASN A 406 7.72 11.69 11.26
CA ASN A 406 8.97 11.01 11.67
C ASN A 406 9.30 9.81 10.76
N SER A 407 8.32 8.96 10.48
CA SER A 407 8.47 7.76 9.65
C SER A 407 8.91 8.03 8.19
N GLU A 408 8.62 9.23 7.66
CA GLU A 408 8.97 9.59 6.28
C GLU A 408 10.47 9.90 6.07
N PHE A 409 11.24 10.00 7.15
CA PHE A 409 12.69 10.23 7.07
C PHE A 409 13.51 8.93 7.15
N VAL A 410 12.97 7.90 7.79
CA VAL A 410 13.73 6.72 8.20
C VAL A 410 14.30 5.95 7.04
N MET A 411 13.49 5.60 6.04
CA MET A 411 13.92 4.72 4.95
C MET A 411 14.99 5.37 4.05
N GLY A 412 15.01 6.69 3.92
CA GLY A 412 16.11 7.39 3.24
C GLY A 412 17.47 7.14 3.90
N MET A 413 17.51 7.15 5.24
CA MET A 413 18.73 6.87 6.03
C MET A 413 19.10 5.38 5.98
N VAL A 414 18.11 4.48 5.99
CA VAL A 414 18.31 3.04 5.85
C VAL A 414 18.92 2.70 4.49
N TYR A 415 18.39 3.26 3.39
CA TYR A 415 18.96 3.07 2.05
C TYR A 415 20.32 3.76 1.86
N ASN A 416 20.58 4.84 2.60
CA ASN A 416 21.92 5.41 2.63
C ASN A 416 22.93 4.43 3.24
N PHE A 417 22.55 3.72 4.30
CA PHE A 417 23.40 2.71 4.92
C PHE A 417 23.61 1.48 4.02
N PHE A 418 22.55 0.98 3.37
CA PHE A 418 22.65 -0.23 2.56
C PHE A 418 23.28 0.01 1.18
N ASP A 419 22.87 1.09 0.50
CA ASP A 419 23.13 1.29 -0.92
C ASP A 419 23.89 2.59 -1.20
N ASN A 420 24.36 3.29 -0.17
CA ASN A 420 24.99 4.61 -0.28
C ASN A 420 24.14 5.65 -1.07
N LYS A 421 22.81 5.53 -1.03
CA LYS A 421 21.90 6.49 -1.66
C LYS A 421 21.83 7.78 -0.84
N PRO A 422 21.81 8.97 -1.46
CA PRO A 422 21.65 10.21 -0.72
C PRO A 422 20.24 10.36 -0.18
N PHE A 423 20.11 10.95 1.01
CA PHE A 423 18.82 11.39 1.57
C PHE A 423 18.84 12.90 1.73
N MET A 424 18.53 13.58 0.65
CA MET A 424 18.53 15.05 0.60
C MET A 424 17.33 15.67 1.33
N ASP A 425 17.49 16.90 1.79
CA ASP A 425 16.34 17.72 2.14
C ASP A 425 15.48 17.98 0.88
N PRO A 426 14.14 17.77 0.94
CA PRO A 426 13.28 17.90 -0.25
C PRO A 426 13.32 19.26 -0.94
N LYS A 427 13.56 20.35 -0.20
CA LYS A 427 13.68 21.69 -0.80
C LYS A 427 14.95 21.80 -1.62
N THR A 428 16.06 21.31 -1.06
CA THR A 428 17.37 21.24 -1.74
C THR A 428 17.29 20.35 -2.98
N GLU A 429 16.64 19.20 -2.86
CA GLU A 429 16.44 18.26 -3.96
C GLU A 429 15.62 18.88 -5.10
N TYR A 430 14.49 19.52 -4.78
CA TYR A 430 13.66 20.21 -5.77
C TYR A 430 14.41 21.35 -6.46
N GLU A 431 15.19 22.16 -5.73
CA GLU A 431 16.02 23.24 -6.30
C GLU A 431 17.06 22.68 -7.27
N LEU A 432 17.73 21.59 -6.91
CA LEU A 432 18.70 20.91 -7.76
C LEU A 432 18.03 20.35 -9.03
N LEU A 433 16.91 19.69 -8.90
CA LEU A 433 16.16 19.14 -10.02
C LEU A 433 15.60 20.25 -10.93
N GLY A 434 15.19 21.37 -10.38
CA GLY A 434 14.79 22.56 -11.14
C GLY A 434 15.90 23.11 -12.03
N GLN A 435 17.18 22.89 -11.67
CA GLN A 435 18.34 23.27 -12.48
C GLN A 435 18.70 22.20 -13.51
N ILE A 436 18.55 20.92 -13.19
CA ILE A 436 18.95 19.79 -14.04
C ILE A 436 17.90 19.49 -15.12
N MET A 437 16.60 19.44 -14.74
CA MET A 437 15.52 19.04 -15.66
C MET A 437 15.46 19.82 -16.98
N PRO A 438 15.58 21.15 -17.00
CA PRO A 438 15.58 21.89 -18.25
C PRO A 438 16.76 21.55 -19.18
N GLN A 439 17.85 21.02 -18.63
CA GLN A 439 19.06 20.66 -19.40
C GLN A 439 18.97 19.23 -19.98
N LEU A 440 18.10 18.37 -19.45
CA LEU A 440 17.84 17.04 -20.00
C LEU A 440 16.98 17.17 -21.27
N THR A 441 17.63 17.21 -22.41
CA THR A 441 16.97 17.36 -23.72
C THR A 441 16.41 16.02 -24.21
N ALA A 442 15.40 16.07 -25.08
CA ALA A 442 14.86 14.88 -25.75
C ALA A 442 15.95 14.10 -26.53
N GLN A 443 16.91 14.81 -27.10
CA GLN A 443 18.05 14.17 -27.76
C GLN A 443 18.87 13.32 -26.78
N MET A 444 19.17 13.84 -25.59
CA MET A 444 19.98 13.12 -24.58
C MET A 444 19.26 11.86 -24.10
N VAL A 445 17.95 11.95 -23.81
CA VAL A 445 17.12 10.80 -23.40
C VAL A 445 17.11 9.76 -24.52
N ASN A 446 16.85 10.16 -25.77
CA ASN A 446 16.77 9.25 -26.91
C ASN A 446 18.12 8.63 -27.28
N GLU A 447 19.22 9.34 -27.10
CA GLU A 447 20.56 8.78 -27.22
C GLU A 447 20.84 7.72 -26.15
N THR A 448 20.36 7.90 -24.92
CA THR A 448 20.46 6.91 -23.84
C THR A 448 19.66 5.65 -24.20
N VAL A 449 18.40 5.82 -24.61
CA VAL A 449 17.51 4.74 -25.01
C VAL A 449 18.06 3.92 -26.17
N SER A 450 18.64 4.59 -27.21
CA SER A 450 19.22 3.92 -28.37
C SER A 450 20.41 2.98 -28.07
N GLN A 451 20.97 3.11 -26.86
CA GLN A 451 22.09 2.28 -26.39
C GLN A 451 21.67 1.16 -25.44
N MET A 452 20.39 1.11 -25.09
CA MET A 452 19.86 -0.02 -24.31
C MET A 452 19.91 -1.28 -25.16
N ASN A 453 20.68 -2.28 -24.70
CA ASN A 453 20.76 -3.57 -25.39
C ASN A 453 19.64 -4.49 -24.89
N LEU A 454 18.54 -4.55 -25.63
CA LEU A 454 17.42 -5.45 -25.35
C LEU A 454 17.50 -6.76 -26.15
N ASN A 455 18.68 -7.14 -26.67
CA ASN A 455 18.87 -8.39 -27.41
C ASN A 455 19.65 -9.45 -26.63
N GLU A 456 20.33 -9.08 -25.56
CA GLU A 456 21.16 -9.96 -24.75
C GLU A 456 20.68 -9.95 -23.30
N ASN A 457 21.08 -10.92 -22.52
CA ASN A 457 20.73 -11.07 -21.09
C ASN A 457 19.22 -11.11 -20.82
N LEU A 458 18.42 -11.54 -21.80
CA LEU A 458 16.95 -11.66 -21.67
C LEU A 458 16.57 -12.92 -20.90
N VAL A 459 15.79 -12.75 -19.85
CA VAL A 459 15.03 -13.81 -19.20
C VAL A 459 13.54 -13.49 -19.40
N LEU A 460 12.81 -14.41 -20.04
CA LEU A 460 11.36 -14.30 -20.25
C LEU A 460 10.66 -15.27 -19.29
N ILE A 461 9.80 -14.73 -18.45
CA ILE A 461 8.96 -15.52 -17.56
C ILE A 461 7.51 -15.43 -18.05
N TYR A 462 6.95 -16.58 -18.38
CA TYR A 462 5.55 -16.77 -18.72
C TYR A 462 4.86 -17.48 -17.57
N THR A 463 3.80 -16.88 -17.03
CA THR A 463 3.00 -17.48 -15.97
C THR A 463 1.54 -17.58 -16.38
N ALA A 464 0.86 -18.67 -16.03
CA ALA A 464 -0.53 -18.86 -16.42
C ALA A 464 -1.29 -19.78 -15.45
N PRO A 465 -2.63 -19.65 -15.38
CA PRO A 465 -3.47 -20.61 -14.68
C PRO A 465 -3.33 -22.01 -15.27
N GLU A 466 -3.11 -23.01 -14.43
CA GLU A 466 -3.11 -24.40 -14.84
C GLU A 466 -4.55 -24.91 -14.99
N ARG A 467 -4.96 -25.26 -16.21
CA ARG A 467 -6.29 -25.75 -16.51
C ARG A 467 -6.29 -26.76 -17.64
N ASP A 468 -7.18 -27.75 -17.56
CA ASP A 468 -7.45 -28.68 -18.64
C ASP A 468 -7.89 -27.94 -19.90
N GLY A 469 -7.21 -28.23 -21.03
CA GLY A 469 -7.51 -27.65 -22.35
C GLY A 469 -6.99 -26.22 -22.56
N LYS A 470 -6.30 -25.60 -21.60
CA LYS A 470 -5.63 -24.32 -21.81
C LYS A 470 -4.35 -24.53 -22.63
N ASN A 471 -4.25 -23.77 -23.72
CA ASN A 471 -3.07 -23.84 -24.58
C ASN A 471 -1.95 -22.94 -23.97
N VAL A 472 -0.98 -23.57 -23.31
CA VAL A 472 0.24 -22.93 -22.84
C VAL A 472 1.25 -22.94 -23.99
N PRO A 473 1.82 -21.79 -24.41
CA PRO A 473 2.82 -21.75 -25.46
C PRO A 473 4.06 -22.59 -25.11
N THR A 474 4.65 -23.18 -26.13
CA THR A 474 5.96 -23.85 -25.99
C THR A 474 7.10 -22.81 -25.93
N GLU A 475 8.27 -23.25 -25.45
CA GLU A 475 9.49 -22.43 -25.48
C GLU A 475 9.86 -22.01 -26.90
N GLU A 476 9.69 -22.91 -27.89
CA GLU A 476 9.95 -22.63 -29.30
C GLU A 476 9.00 -21.57 -29.88
N GLU A 477 7.73 -21.58 -29.50
CA GLU A 477 6.77 -20.58 -29.91
C GLU A 477 7.12 -19.21 -29.36
N LEU A 478 7.42 -19.12 -28.05
CA LEU A 478 7.86 -17.86 -27.41
C LEU A 478 9.18 -17.35 -28.02
N MET A 479 10.16 -18.24 -28.23
CA MET A 479 11.41 -17.91 -28.88
C MET A 479 11.22 -17.42 -30.31
N SER A 480 10.27 -17.99 -31.05
CA SER A 480 9.93 -17.56 -32.39
C SER A 480 9.42 -16.10 -32.43
N VAL A 481 8.60 -15.72 -31.46
CA VAL A 481 8.13 -14.32 -31.29
C VAL A 481 9.30 -13.38 -31.02
N ILE A 482 10.20 -13.75 -30.08
CA ILE A 482 11.38 -12.93 -29.77
C ILE A 482 12.19 -12.68 -31.03
N LYS A 483 12.55 -13.74 -31.78
CA LYS A 483 13.32 -13.63 -33.04
C LYS A 483 12.58 -12.87 -34.12
N LYS A 484 11.26 -13.05 -34.23
CA LYS A 484 10.42 -12.28 -35.18
C LYS A 484 10.52 -10.79 -34.91
N VAL A 485 10.30 -10.38 -33.65
CA VAL A 485 10.32 -8.96 -33.27
C VAL A 485 11.71 -8.36 -33.40
N GLN A 486 12.78 -9.09 -33.03
CA GLN A 486 14.15 -8.64 -33.20
C GLN A 486 14.51 -8.28 -34.67
N ASN A 487 13.86 -8.93 -35.64
CA ASN A 487 14.13 -8.71 -37.07
C ASN A 487 13.00 -7.93 -37.79
N ALA A 488 11.93 -7.54 -37.08
CA ALA A 488 10.81 -6.86 -37.70
C ALA A 488 11.16 -5.41 -38.13
N ASP A 489 10.56 -4.98 -39.23
CA ASP A 489 10.50 -3.57 -39.59
C ASP A 489 9.31 -2.93 -38.81
N ILE A 490 9.65 -2.06 -37.88
CA ILE A 490 8.69 -1.47 -36.95
C ILE A 490 8.50 0.00 -37.30
N ALA A 491 7.26 0.45 -37.48
CA ALA A 491 6.94 1.86 -37.68
C ALA A 491 7.15 2.70 -36.41
N ARG A 492 7.50 3.98 -36.62
CA ARG A 492 7.55 4.96 -35.52
C ARG A 492 6.17 5.15 -34.90
N ALA A 493 6.13 5.45 -33.61
CA ALA A 493 4.89 5.82 -32.95
C ALA A 493 4.31 7.13 -33.55
N GLU A 494 3.00 7.16 -33.78
CA GLU A 494 2.31 8.36 -34.21
C GLU A 494 2.14 9.32 -33.01
N GLY A 495 2.34 10.62 -33.24
CA GLY A 495 2.09 11.64 -32.23
C GLY A 495 0.59 11.89 -32.05
N GLU A 496 0.17 12.20 -30.85
CA GLU A 496 -1.19 12.57 -30.50
C GLU A 496 -1.27 14.07 -30.15
N ASP A 497 -2.32 14.74 -30.62
CA ASP A 497 -2.59 16.14 -30.27
C ASP A 497 -3.44 16.19 -28.99
N ILE A 498 -2.83 16.65 -27.89
CA ILE A 498 -3.46 16.63 -26.56
C ILE A 498 -4.09 18.00 -26.27
N PRO A 499 -5.40 18.07 -26.00
CA PRO A 499 -6.04 19.33 -25.57
C PRO A 499 -5.41 19.90 -24.31
N SER A 500 -5.28 21.23 -24.25
CA SER A 500 -4.66 21.91 -23.10
C SER A 500 -5.65 22.38 -22.03
N GLU A 501 -6.95 22.43 -22.33
CA GLU A 501 -7.99 22.95 -21.44
C GLU A 501 -9.09 21.91 -21.18
N LEU A 502 -9.40 21.66 -19.90
CA LEU A 502 -10.53 20.79 -19.52
C LEU A 502 -11.88 21.36 -19.90
N LEU A 503 -12.04 22.66 -19.72
CA LEU A 503 -13.24 23.44 -20.08
C LEU A 503 -12.91 24.93 -20.17
N ASN A 504 -13.81 25.70 -20.78
CA ASN A 504 -13.72 27.14 -20.79
C ASN A 504 -14.49 27.73 -19.60
N PRO A 505 -13.81 28.19 -18.54
CA PRO A 505 -14.46 28.70 -17.33
C PRO A 505 -15.35 29.93 -17.57
N ALA A 506 -15.09 30.71 -18.63
CA ALA A 506 -15.89 31.90 -18.96
C ALA A 506 -17.32 31.57 -19.42
N LYS A 507 -17.55 30.33 -19.89
CA LYS A 507 -18.89 29.84 -20.29
C LYS A 507 -19.77 29.43 -19.11
N ILE A 508 -19.21 29.29 -17.89
CA ILE A 508 -19.94 28.88 -16.71
C ILE A 508 -20.56 30.11 -16.06
N LYS A 509 -21.88 30.14 -15.94
CA LYS A 509 -22.58 31.17 -15.20
C LYS A 509 -22.52 30.88 -13.71
N SER A 510 -21.71 31.59 -12.97
CA SER A 510 -21.55 31.43 -11.52
C SER A 510 -22.88 31.54 -10.76
N GLY A 511 -23.05 30.67 -9.78
CA GLY A 511 -24.07 30.82 -8.75
C GLY A 511 -23.63 31.82 -7.69
N LYS A 512 -24.28 31.80 -6.50
CA LYS A 512 -23.99 32.72 -5.39
C LYS A 512 -23.93 31.99 -4.05
N ILE A 513 -23.10 32.47 -3.15
CA ILE A 513 -23.17 32.16 -1.74
C ILE A 513 -24.31 33.01 -1.12
N LYS A 514 -25.30 32.37 -0.47
CA LYS A 514 -26.46 33.01 0.17
C LYS A 514 -26.19 33.39 1.60
N SER A 515 -25.49 32.53 2.35
CA SER A 515 -25.13 32.76 3.74
C SER A 515 -23.78 32.15 4.06
N SER A 516 -23.15 32.76 5.06
CA SER A 516 -21.92 32.27 5.67
C SER A 516 -22.08 32.35 7.18
N THR A 517 -21.87 31.25 7.88
CA THR A 517 -21.95 31.15 9.34
C THR A 517 -20.73 30.41 9.87
N GLU A 518 -20.42 30.64 11.14
CA GLU A 518 -19.45 29.84 11.85
C GLU A 518 -20.00 28.43 12.08
N GLY A 519 -19.17 27.43 11.88
CA GLY A 519 -19.44 26.02 12.09
C GLY A 519 -18.64 25.44 13.25
N ARG A 520 -18.66 24.09 13.41
CA ARG A 520 -17.90 23.38 14.44
C ARG A 520 -16.41 23.47 14.16
N TYR A 521 -15.60 23.36 15.19
CA TYR A 521 -14.12 23.29 15.10
C TYR A 521 -13.48 24.49 14.39
N GLY A 522 -14.13 25.67 14.40
CA GLY A 522 -13.65 26.86 13.68
C GLY A 522 -13.90 26.82 12.16
N SER A 523 -14.69 25.85 11.66
CA SER A 523 -15.07 25.80 10.26
C SER A 523 -16.00 26.94 9.85
N THR A 524 -16.07 27.19 8.55
CA THR A 524 -17.04 28.14 7.95
C THR A 524 -18.07 27.35 7.16
N VAL A 525 -19.35 27.56 7.46
CA VAL A 525 -20.47 26.90 6.76
C VAL A 525 -21.12 27.87 5.79
N LEU A 526 -21.14 27.49 4.52
CA LEU A 526 -21.76 28.26 3.43
C LEU A 526 -23.04 27.57 2.96
N THR A 527 -24.07 28.33 2.66
CA THR A 527 -25.25 27.86 1.91
C THR A 527 -25.22 28.46 0.51
N LEU A 528 -25.21 27.65 -0.50
CA LEU A 528 -25.17 28.07 -1.89
C LEU A 528 -26.57 28.28 -2.48
N SER A 529 -26.64 29.02 -3.60
CA SER A 529 -27.91 29.38 -4.26
C SER A 529 -28.70 28.17 -4.78
N ASN A 530 -28.03 27.07 -5.08
CA ASN A 530 -28.62 25.82 -5.56
C ASN A 530 -29.01 24.85 -4.43
N GLY A 531 -28.75 25.21 -3.15
CA GLY A 531 -29.12 24.42 -1.98
C GLY A 531 -28.03 23.44 -1.49
N VAL A 532 -26.81 23.54 -2.01
CA VAL A 532 -25.64 22.85 -1.44
C VAL A 532 -25.20 23.54 -0.17
N ARG A 533 -24.89 22.78 0.86
CA ARG A 533 -24.22 23.24 2.08
C ARG A 533 -22.73 22.86 1.98
N VAL A 534 -21.86 23.84 2.16
CA VAL A 534 -20.40 23.63 2.11
C VAL A 534 -19.81 23.95 3.46
N THR A 535 -19.06 23.03 4.04
CA THR A 535 -18.30 23.21 5.27
C THR A 535 -16.82 23.31 4.92
N LEU A 536 -16.21 24.46 5.23
CA LEU A 536 -14.81 24.78 4.97
C LEU A 536 -14.01 24.68 6.27
N TYR A 537 -13.03 23.82 6.32
CA TYR A 537 -12.12 23.65 7.44
C TYR A 537 -10.67 23.91 7.00
N PRO A 538 -10.21 25.17 7.00
CA PRO A 538 -8.82 25.50 6.70
C PRO A 538 -7.92 25.02 7.84
N THR A 539 -6.84 24.32 7.50
CA THR A 539 -5.87 23.80 8.46
C THR A 539 -4.51 23.61 7.79
N ASP A 540 -3.45 23.76 8.55
CA ASP A 540 -2.06 23.56 8.11
C ASP A 540 -1.45 22.21 8.52
N LEU A 541 -2.27 21.27 8.98
CA LEU A 541 -1.85 19.92 9.33
C LEU A 541 -1.07 19.21 8.22
N GLN A 542 -1.46 19.44 6.97
CA GLN A 542 -0.73 19.00 5.79
C GLN A 542 -0.62 20.18 4.82
N LYS A 543 0.60 20.67 4.61
CA LYS A 543 0.86 21.74 3.66
C LYS A 543 0.60 21.31 2.23
N ASP A 544 0.19 22.26 1.40
CA ASP A 544 -0.10 22.08 -0.04
C ASP A 544 -1.08 20.93 -0.33
N ARG A 545 -2.01 20.65 0.59
CA ARG A 545 -3.03 19.60 0.43
C ARG A 545 -4.42 20.11 0.76
N ILE A 546 -5.34 19.94 -0.19
CA ILE A 546 -6.77 20.21 -0.03
C ILE A 546 -7.51 18.94 -0.38
N THR A 547 -8.44 18.51 0.48
CA THR A 547 -9.35 17.39 0.20
C THR A 547 -10.78 17.90 0.17
N PHE A 548 -11.62 17.29 -0.65
CA PHE A 548 -13.05 17.60 -0.69
C PHE A 548 -13.89 16.35 -0.91
N SER A 549 -15.10 16.38 -0.36
CA SER A 549 -16.11 15.35 -0.57
C SER A 549 -17.47 16.03 -0.77
N PHE A 550 -18.06 15.86 -1.94
CA PHE A 550 -19.43 16.28 -2.26
C PHE A 550 -20.32 15.04 -2.23
N THR A 551 -21.28 15.01 -1.30
CA THR A 551 -22.10 13.81 -1.05
C THR A 551 -23.59 14.17 -1.06
N LYS A 552 -24.39 13.28 -1.61
CA LYS A 552 -25.86 13.32 -1.61
C LYS A 552 -26.42 11.99 -1.13
N ASP A 553 -27.57 12.03 -0.46
CA ASP A 553 -28.30 10.85 -0.05
C ASP A 553 -28.84 10.07 -1.26
N GLY A 554 -28.97 8.77 -1.08
CA GLY A 554 -29.35 7.84 -2.14
C GLY A 554 -28.14 7.34 -2.94
N GLY A 555 -28.16 6.07 -3.25
CA GLY A 555 -27.12 5.37 -4.00
C GLY A 555 -27.71 4.14 -4.66
N LYS A 556 -27.04 3.02 -4.54
CA LYS A 556 -27.52 1.72 -5.07
C LYS A 556 -28.90 1.32 -4.52
N ASN A 557 -29.29 1.78 -3.34
CA ASN A 557 -30.60 1.56 -2.76
C ASN A 557 -31.77 2.13 -3.59
N LEU A 558 -31.51 3.12 -4.44
CA LEU A 558 -32.48 3.73 -5.35
C LEU A 558 -32.57 3.00 -6.70
N ILE A 559 -31.67 2.06 -6.97
CA ILE A 559 -31.63 1.27 -8.20
C ILE A 559 -32.52 0.03 -7.99
N PRO A 560 -33.43 -0.32 -8.89
CA PRO A 560 -34.20 -1.57 -8.80
C PRO A 560 -33.28 -2.80 -8.79
N VAL A 561 -33.73 -3.88 -8.13
CA VAL A 561 -32.97 -5.14 -8.09
C VAL A 561 -32.70 -5.70 -9.49
N SER A 562 -33.61 -5.49 -10.44
CA SER A 562 -33.44 -5.93 -11.84
C SER A 562 -32.26 -5.27 -12.55
N ASP A 563 -31.82 -4.10 -12.10
CA ASP A 563 -30.79 -3.28 -12.75
C ASP A 563 -29.51 -3.20 -11.91
N ILE A 564 -29.51 -3.82 -10.71
CA ILE A 564 -28.43 -3.65 -9.72
C ILE A 564 -27.10 -4.28 -10.15
N ASP A 565 -27.16 -5.33 -10.98
CA ASP A 565 -25.99 -6.07 -11.43
C ASP A 565 -25.00 -5.16 -12.20
N SER A 566 -25.50 -4.18 -12.97
CA SER A 566 -24.66 -3.19 -13.64
C SER A 566 -23.88 -2.26 -12.68
N PHE A 567 -24.30 -2.21 -11.42
CA PHE A 567 -23.64 -1.46 -10.33
C PHE A 567 -22.95 -2.38 -9.29
N ASN A 568 -22.71 -3.65 -9.65
CA ASN A 568 -21.79 -4.47 -8.86
C ASN A 568 -20.47 -3.72 -8.69
N ASP A 569 -19.86 -3.82 -7.50
CA ASP A 569 -18.70 -2.99 -7.14
C ASP A 569 -17.54 -3.17 -8.14
N ASN A 570 -17.29 -4.37 -8.64
CA ASN A 570 -16.23 -4.63 -9.60
C ASN A 570 -16.54 -3.99 -10.98
N ILE A 571 -17.80 -4.09 -11.45
CA ILE A 571 -18.21 -3.50 -12.74
C ILE A 571 -18.15 -1.98 -12.68
N TRP A 572 -18.73 -1.38 -11.63
CA TRP A 572 -18.71 0.06 -11.46
C TRP A 572 -17.30 0.61 -11.29
N SER A 573 -16.47 -0.03 -10.45
CA SER A 573 -15.11 0.39 -10.21
C SER A 573 -14.25 0.32 -11.48
N SER A 574 -14.32 -0.79 -12.24
CA SER A 574 -13.60 -0.93 -13.50
C SER A 574 -14.04 0.13 -14.52
N TYR A 575 -15.36 0.33 -14.68
CA TYR A 575 -15.86 1.32 -15.62
C TYR A 575 -15.51 2.75 -15.24
N SER A 576 -15.73 3.13 -13.98
CA SER A 576 -15.43 4.52 -13.52
C SER A 576 -13.94 4.85 -13.56
N GLY A 577 -13.05 3.85 -13.43
CA GLY A 577 -11.61 4.01 -13.57
C GLY A 577 -11.14 4.15 -15.02
N ASN A 578 -11.79 3.47 -15.96
CA ASN A 578 -11.43 3.50 -17.38
C ASN A 578 -12.21 4.54 -18.20
N SER A 579 -13.34 5.04 -17.69
CA SER A 579 -14.09 6.10 -18.36
C SER A 579 -13.47 7.46 -18.08
N GLY A 580 -13.35 8.27 -19.06
CA GLY A 580 -12.93 9.66 -18.90
C GLY A 580 -14.09 10.57 -18.45
N VAL A 581 -14.05 11.83 -18.86
CA VAL A 581 -15.11 12.80 -18.60
C VAL A 581 -15.30 13.74 -19.81
N SER A 582 -16.51 14.17 -20.06
CA SER A 582 -16.85 15.01 -21.23
C SER A 582 -16.48 14.32 -22.55
N SER A 583 -15.66 14.96 -23.37
CA SER A 583 -15.10 14.39 -24.61
C SER A 583 -13.76 13.68 -24.44
N PHE A 584 -13.20 13.66 -23.22
CA PHE A 584 -11.86 13.15 -22.95
C PHE A 584 -11.92 11.72 -22.44
N SER A 585 -11.15 10.82 -23.03
CA SER A 585 -10.89 9.48 -22.48
C SER A 585 -10.04 9.57 -21.23
N ALA A 586 -9.96 8.49 -20.46
CA ALA A 586 -9.07 8.42 -19.28
C ALA A 586 -7.60 8.70 -19.66
N ASN A 587 -7.12 8.13 -20.78
CA ASN A 587 -5.74 8.37 -21.24
C ASN A 587 -5.51 9.84 -21.64
N THR A 588 -6.46 10.43 -22.38
CA THR A 588 -6.36 11.85 -22.74
C THR A 588 -6.32 12.72 -21.49
N LEU A 589 -7.14 12.43 -20.47
CA LEU A 589 -7.13 13.16 -19.19
C LEU A 589 -5.80 13.01 -18.47
N THR A 590 -5.23 11.82 -18.40
CA THR A 590 -3.92 11.60 -17.77
C THR A 590 -2.85 12.49 -18.43
N LYS A 591 -2.83 12.52 -19.76
CA LYS A 591 -1.89 13.37 -20.50
C LYS A 591 -2.14 14.89 -20.31
N MET A 592 -3.41 15.30 -20.28
CA MET A 592 -3.79 16.70 -20.03
C MET A 592 -3.46 17.17 -18.61
N LEU A 593 -3.42 16.26 -17.67
CA LEU A 593 -3.18 16.52 -16.24
C LEU A 593 -1.72 16.29 -15.85
N ALA A 594 -0.83 15.95 -16.79
CA ALA A 594 0.58 15.79 -16.50
C ALA A 594 1.16 17.01 -15.77
N GLY A 595 1.84 16.78 -14.65
CA GLY A 595 2.38 17.83 -13.77
C GLY A 595 1.36 18.48 -12.83
N LYS A 596 0.12 17.98 -12.77
CA LYS A 596 -0.87 18.39 -11.79
C LYS A 596 -1.05 17.31 -10.73
N GLN A 597 -0.91 17.71 -9.48
CA GLN A 597 -1.08 16.82 -8.34
C GLN A 597 -2.52 16.88 -7.84
N LEU A 598 -3.40 16.12 -8.47
CA LEU A 598 -4.82 16.05 -8.12
C LEU A 598 -5.42 14.66 -8.43
N VAL A 599 -6.47 14.33 -7.70
CA VAL A 599 -7.34 13.17 -7.96
C VAL A 599 -8.77 13.60 -7.76
N VAL A 600 -9.66 13.28 -8.69
CA VAL A 600 -11.10 13.52 -8.57
C VAL A 600 -11.85 12.34 -9.17
N SER A 601 -12.77 11.75 -8.41
CA SER A 601 -13.53 10.58 -8.85
C SER A 601 -14.98 10.64 -8.39
N PRO A 602 -15.95 10.23 -9.24
CA PRO A 602 -17.32 10.01 -8.83
C PRO A 602 -17.43 8.68 -8.07
N PHE A 603 -18.36 8.61 -7.12
CA PHE A 603 -18.69 7.37 -6.43
C PHE A 603 -20.20 7.16 -6.33
N ILE A 604 -20.61 5.90 -6.34
CA ILE A 604 -21.99 5.46 -6.09
C ILE A 604 -21.92 4.34 -5.05
N GLY A 605 -22.10 4.71 -3.80
CA GLY A 605 -22.16 3.77 -2.68
C GLY A 605 -23.55 3.20 -2.49
N ASN A 606 -23.75 2.41 -1.42
CA ASN A 606 -25.03 1.75 -1.18
C ASN A 606 -26.15 2.74 -0.85
N TYR A 607 -25.85 3.78 -0.07
CA TYR A 607 -26.83 4.76 0.42
C TYR A 607 -26.47 6.21 0.14
N SER A 608 -25.37 6.45 -0.54
CA SER A 608 -24.93 7.80 -0.94
C SER A 608 -24.24 7.75 -2.29
N HIS A 609 -24.17 8.91 -2.96
CA HIS A 609 -23.39 9.10 -4.18
C HIS A 609 -22.76 10.49 -4.15
N GLY A 610 -21.77 10.69 -4.97
CA GLY A 610 -21.10 11.98 -5.02
C GLY A 610 -19.82 11.99 -5.82
N VAL A 611 -19.01 13.01 -5.55
CA VAL A 611 -17.66 13.17 -6.11
C VAL A 611 -16.72 13.54 -4.99
N SER A 612 -15.62 12.84 -4.87
CA SER A 612 -14.55 13.16 -3.93
C SER A 612 -13.26 13.47 -4.67
N GLY A 613 -12.37 14.18 -4.01
CA GLY A 613 -11.07 14.46 -4.61
C GLY A 613 -10.11 15.17 -3.67
N SER A 614 -8.92 15.34 -4.18
CA SER A 614 -7.86 16.08 -3.51
C SER A 614 -6.96 16.74 -4.54
N ALA A 615 -6.34 17.85 -4.14
CA ALA A 615 -5.40 18.57 -4.99
C ALA A 615 -4.38 19.33 -4.14
N THR A 616 -3.28 19.74 -4.78
CA THR A 616 -2.43 20.80 -4.25
C THR A 616 -3.16 22.15 -4.32
N VAL A 617 -2.65 23.14 -3.58
CA VAL A 617 -3.22 24.50 -3.59
C VAL A 617 -3.23 25.11 -5.00
N LYS A 618 -2.17 24.88 -5.80
CA LYS A 618 -2.09 25.37 -7.18
C LYS A 618 -3.06 24.67 -8.14
N ASP A 619 -3.44 23.42 -7.87
CA ASP A 619 -4.22 22.57 -8.79
C ASP A 619 -5.71 22.49 -8.42
N ILE A 620 -6.14 23.12 -7.31
CA ILE A 620 -7.52 23.04 -6.82
C ILE A 620 -8.56 23.51 -7.85
N GLU A 621 -8.26 24.52 -8.67
CA GLU A 621 -9.19 24.93 -9.72
C GLU A 621 -9.36 23.85 -10.77
N SER A 622 -8.30 23.17 -11.19
CA SER A 622 -8.37 22.02 -12.12
C SER A 622 -9.20 20.88 -11.52
N ALA A 623 -9.04 20.62 -10.21
CA ALA A 623 -9.85 19.62 -9.51
C ALA A 623 -11.33 20.02 -9.46
N MET A 624 -11.67 21.31 -9.23
CA MET A 624 -13.04 21.81 -9.27
C MET A 624 -13.63 21.78 -10.70
N GLN A 625 -12.82 21.94 -11.75
CA GLN A 625 -13.25 21.75 -13.14
C GLN A 625 -13.62 20.30 -13.42
N LEU A 626 -12.80 19.35 -13.00
CA LEU A 626 -13.13 17.92 -13.12
C LEU A 626 -14.37 17.54 -12.32
N PHE A 627 -14.48 18.00 -11.06
CA PHE A 627 -15.70 17.85 -10.26
C PHE A 627 -16.94 18.33 -11.02
N TYR A 628 -16.89 19.54 -11.59
CA TYR A 628 -17.98 20.11 -12.37
C TYR A 628 -18.34 19.26 -13.58
N LEU A 629 -17.33 18.76 -14.29
CA LEU A 629 -17.52 17.90 -15.48
C LEU A 629 -18.13 16.55 -15.11
N PHE A 630 -17.67 15.89 -14.04
CA PHE A 630 -18.27 14.63 -13.60
C PHE A 630 -19.75 14.75 -13.27
N VAL A 631 -20.18 15.90 -12.73
CA VAL A 631 -21.61 16.15 -12.44
C VAL A 631 -22.39 16.57 -13.66
N THR A 632 -21.82 17.38 -14.57
CA THR A 632 -22.59 18.03 -15.66
C THR A 632 -22.39 17.42 -17.03
N ALA A 633 -21.26 16.79 -17.27
CA ALA A 633 -20.85 16.23 -18.54
C ALA A 633 -20.15 14.85 -18.37
N PRO A 634 -20.78 13.88 -17.67
CA PRO A 634 -20.21 12.55 -17.55
C PRO A 634 -20.07 11.89 -18.93
N ARG A 635 -19.04 11.08 -19.11
CA ARG A 635 -18.79 10.34 -20.34
C ARG A 635 -19.39 8.93 -20.22
N PHE A 636 -20.11 8.52 -21.26
CA PHE A 636 -20.60 7.15 -21.45
C PHE A 636 -20.20 6.72 -22.85
N ASP A 637 -19.17 5.88 -22.91
CA ASP A 637 -18.54 5.47 -24.16
C ASP A 637 -18.49 3.94 -24.24
N GLU A 638 -18.93 3.40 -25.36
CA GLU A 638 -19.00 1.95 -25.61
C GLU A 638 -17.62 1.29 -25.64
N ASN A 639 -16.58 2.00 -26.12
CA ASN A 639 -15.22 1.45 -26.12
C ASN A 639 -14.67 1.37 -24.70
N ASP A 640 -14.84 2.44 -23.90
CA ASP A 640 -14.38 2.47 -22.51
C ASP A 640 -15.08 1.37 -21.68
N PHE A 641 -16.38 1.16 -21.92
CA PHE A 641 -17.15 0.11 -21.27
C PHE A 641 -16.68 -1.29 -21.69
N ARG A 642 -16.43 -1.50 -22.97
CA ARG A 642 -15.90 -2.77 -23.49
C ARG A 642 -14.51 -3.09 -22.93
N VAL A 643 -13.63 -2.10 -22.83
CA VAL A 643 -12.31 -2.27 -22.18
C VAL A 643 -12.49 -2.73 -20.74
N SER A 644 -13.38 -2.08 -19.98
CA SER A 644 -13.66 -2.41 -18.57
C SER A 644 -14.22 -3.84 -18.41
N LEU A 645 -15.16 -4.24 -19.27
CA LEU A 645 -15.67 -5.61 -19.23
C LEU A 645 -14.60 -6.63 -19.62
N SER A 646 -13.77 -6.33 -20.63
CA SER A 646 -12.69 -7.22 -21.07
C SER A 646 -11.67 -7.51 -19.98
N GLN A 647 -11.39 -6.54 -19.10
CA GLN A 647 -10.55 -6.77 -17.92
C GLN A 647 -11.18 -7.80 -16.97
N LEU A 648 -12.46 -7.65 -16.66
CA LEU A 648 -13.19 -8.58 -15.80
C LEU A 648 -13.37 -9.97 -16.47
N GLU A 649 -13.67 -10.01 -17.76
CA GLU A 649 -13.78 -11.26 -18.55
C GLU A 649 -12.47 -12.05 -18.58
N THR A 650 -11.32 -11.37 -18.50
CA THR A 650 -10.01 -12.02 -18.47
C THR A 650 -9.74 -12.71 -17.14
N VAL A 651 -10.09 -12.05 -16.03
CA VAL A 651 -9.76 -12.50 -14.66
C VAL A 651 -10.81 -13.49 -14.11
N LEU A 652 -12.10 -13.20 -14.33
CA LEU A 652 -13.20 -13.86 -13.66
C LEU A 652 -13.28 -15.40 -13.87
N PRO A 653 -13.03 -15.96 -15.08
CA PRO A 653 -13.08 -17.40 -15.29
C PRO A 653 -12.09 -18.20 -14.42
N ASN A 654 -10.99 -17.59 -14.03
CA ASN A 654 -9.99 -18.17 -13.13
C ASN A 654 -10.33 -17.88 -11.69
N LEU A 655 -10.65 -16.62 -11.37
CA LEU A 655 -10.97 -16.14 -10.05
C LEU A 655 -12.05 -16.97 -9.35
N VAL A 656 -13.13 -17.34 -10.06
CA VAL A 656 -14.26 -18.11 -9.47
C VAL A 656 -13.87 -19.49 -8.94
N ASN A 657 -12.70 -19.99 -9.30
CA ASN A 657 -12.19 -21.29 -8.84
C ASN A 657 -11.20 -21.17 -7.67
N THR A 658 -10.77 -19.97 -7.30
CA THR A 658 -9.83 -19.76 -6.20
C THR A 658 -10.50 -19.96 -4.82
N PRO A 659 -9.77 -20.46 -3.82
CA PRO A 659 -10.28 -20.57 -2.46
C PRO A 659 -10.79 -19.23 -1.90
N ASN A 660 -10.06 -18.14 -2.14
CA ASN A 660 -10.44 -16.80 -1.70
C ASN A 660 -11.79 -16.34 -2.28
N TYR A 661 -12.05 -16.62 -3.55
CA TYR A 661 -13.35 -16.29 -4.14
C TYR A 661 -14.49 -17.11 -3.50
N LYS A 662 -14.26 -18.41 -3.27
CA LYS A 662 -15.24 -19.29 -2.60
C LYS A 662 -15.53 -18.83 -1.19
N LEU A 663 -14.51 -18.42 -0.45
CA LEU A 663 -14.67 -17.81 0.88
C LEU A 663 -15.51 -16.52 0.80
N GLN A 664 -15.18 -15.62 -0.12
CA GLN A 664 -15.92 -14.37 -0.30
C GLN A 664 -17.40 -14.64 -0.68
N GLN A 665 -17.65 -15.61 -1.55
CA GLN A 665 -19.00 -16.02 -1.92
C GLN A 665 -19.77 -16.58 -0.70
N ALA A 666 -19.12 -17.41 0.12
CA ALA A 666 -19.68 -17.95 1.34
C ALA A 666 -19.98 -16.85 2.37
N LEU A 667 -19.07 -15.88 2.52
CA LEU A 667 -19.25 -14.69 3.37
C LEU A 667 -20.48 -13.89 2.93
N TYR A 668 -20.55 -13.47 1.69
CA TYR A 668 -21.66 -12.65 1.18
C TYR A 668 -23.01 -13.36 1.32
N SER A 669 -23.08 -14.65 0.96
CA SER A 669 -24.32 -15.42 1.03
C SER A 669 -24.75 -15.75 2.47
N SER A 670 -23.82 -15.77 3.44
CA SER A 670 -24.11 -16.04 4.85
C SER A 670 -24.40 -14.78 5.64
N VAL A 671 -23.72 -13.68 5.31
CA VAL A 671 -23.80 -12.40 6.03
C VAL A 671 -24.97 -11.54 5.53
N PHE A 672 -25.26 -11.56 4.22
CA PHE A 672 -26.28 -10.73 3.58
C PHE A 672 -27.38 -11.59 2.95
N ASP A 673 -28.62 -11.27 3.24
CA ASP A 673 -29.80 -11.89 2.59
C ASP A 673 -30.41 -10.90 1.57
N SER A 674 -29.59 -10.46 0.63
CA SER A 674 -29.98 -9.45 -0.34
C SER A 674 -29.26 -9.62 -1.69
N PRO A 675 -30.02 -9.64 -2.81
CA PRO A 675 -29.39 -9.67 -4.14
C PRO A 675 -28.60 -8.39 -4.46
N ARG A 676 -28.70 -7.35 -3.63
CA ARG A 676 -27.90 -6.12 -3.75
C ARG A 676 -26.45 -6.28 -3.27
N ARG A 677 -26.20 -7.36 -2.55
CA ARG A 677 -24.89 -7.71 -1.97
C ARG A 677 -24.42 -9.02 -2.58
N SER A 678 -23.83 -8.96 -3.76
CA SER A 678 -23.35 -10.14 -4.46
C SER A 678 -21.92 -9.99 -4.93
N VAL A 679 -21.16 -11.07 -4.82
CA VAL A 679 -19.84 -11.18 -5.42
C VAL A 679 -19.98 -11.27 -6.94
N ILE A 680 -19.10 -10.58 -7.66
CA ILE A 680 -19.07 -10.65 -9.12
C ILE A 680 -18.97 -12.12 -9.60
N ASN A 681 -19.77 -12.46 -10.58
CA ASN A 681 -19.73 -13.78 -11.22
C ASN A 681 -20.10 -13.65 -12.70
N PRO A 682 -19.94 -14.70 -13.52
CA PRO A 682 -20.24 -14.63 -14.95
C PRO A 682 -21.67 -14.20 -15.29
N GLU A 683 -22.66 -14.55 -14.44
CA GLU A 683 -24.07 -14.18 -14.69
C GLU A 683 -24.32 -12.69 -14.43
N ILE A 684 -23.67 -12.13 -13.39
CA ILE A 684 -23.72 -10.70 -13.10
C ILE A 684 -23.01 -9.92 -14.20
N LEU A 685 -21.81 -10.38 -14.60
CA LEU A 685 -21.04 -9.73 -15.66
C LEU A 685 -21.80 -9.70 -16.99
N ALA A 686 -22.47 -10.80 -17.34
CA ALA A 686 -23.27 -10.90 -18.57
C ALA A 686 -24.49 -9.94 -18.63
N LYS A 687 -24.95 -9.45 -17.47
CA LYS A 687 -26.05 -8.47 -17.37
C LYS A 687 -25.58 -7.02 -17.32
N ALA A 688 -24.27 -6.79 -17.29
CA ALA A 688 -23.72 -5.43 -17.26
C ALA A 688 -24.18 -4.63 -18.48
N SER A 689 -24.67 -3.41 -18.28
CA SER A 689 -25.23 -2.56 -19.32
C SER A 689 -24.83 -1.10 -19.13
N LEU A 690 -24.21 -0.53 -20.15
CA LEU A 690 -23.84 0.89 -20.18
C LEU A 690 -25.08 1.79 -20.13
N ASP A 691 -26.15 1.44 -20.81
CA ASP A 691 -27.41 2.19 -20.79
C ASP A 691 -28.01 2.27 -19.36
N VAL A 692 -27.89 1.17 -18.61
CA VAL A 692 -28.36 1.13 -17.21
C VAL A 692 -27.48 2.02 -16.34
N ILE A 693 -26.14 1.98 -16.52
CA ILE A 693 -25.20 2.83 -15.80
C ILE A 693 -25.51 4.30 -16.12
N GLU A 694 -25.62 4.68 -17.40
CA GLU A 694 -25.95 6.04 -17.82
C GLU A 694 -27.26 6.54 -17.20
N LYS A 695 -28.31 5.73 -17.32
CA LYS A 695 -29.66 6.04 -16.80
C LYS A 695 -29.62 6.43 -15.32
N TYR A 696 -28.99 5.60 -14.48
CA TYR A 696 -28.98 5.83 -13.02
C TYR A 696 -27.94 6.85 -12.60
N TYR A 697 -26.81 6.93 -13.28
CA TYR A 697 -25.86 8.02 -13.03
C TYR A 697 -26.52 9.38 -13.25
N ARG A 698 -27.17 9.57 -14.41
CA ARG A 698 -27.90 10.81 -14.73
C ARG A 698 -29.06 11.08 -13.77
N LEU A 699 -29.70 10.04 -13.25
CA LEU A 699 -30.77 10.19 -12.25
C LEU A 699 -30.20 10.71 -10.92
N LEU A 700 -29.14 10.09 -10.42
CA LEU A 700 -28.51 10.42 -9.15
C LEU A 700 -27.88 11.82 -9.16
N PHE A 701 -27.16 12.15 -10.22
CA PHE A 701 -26.44 13.44 -10.36
C PHE A 701 -27.30 14.57 -10.94
N LYS A 702 -28.59 14.39 -11.14
CA LYS A 702 -29.48 15.35 -11.82
C LYS A 702 -29.55 16.72 -11.16
N GLY A 703 -29.25 16.86 -9.88
CA GLY A 703 -29.31 18.14 -9.18
C GLY A 703 -28.55 18.14 -7.87
N ALA A 704 -28.12 19.31 -7.46
CA ALA A 704 -27.26 19.49 -6.30
C ALA A 704 -27.99 19.83 -4.99
N ASN A 705 -29.33 20.07 -5.02
CA ASN A 705 -30.07 20.50 -3.85
C ASN A 705 -30.07 19.45 -2.73
N GLY A 706 -29.64 19.84 -1.54
CA GLY A 706 -29.51 18.95 -0.38
C GLY A 706 -28.16 18.24 -0.28
N ALA A 707 -27.25 18.44 -1.23
CA ALA A 707 -25.89 17.92 -1.10
C ALA A 707 -25.11 18.61 0.02
N GLN A 708 -24.23 17.85 0.65
CA GLN A 708 -23.24 18.31 1.61
C GLN A 708 -21.86 18.26 0.95
N MET A 709 -21.08 19.31 1.13
CA MET A 709 -19.69 19.34 0.68
C MET A 709 -18.78 19.73 1.85
N TYR A 710 -17.77 18.92 2.10
CA TYR A 710 -16.74 19.19 3.09
C TYR A 710 -15.43 19.45 2.36
N ILE A 711 -14.74 20.54 2.71
CA ILE A 711 -13.42 20.88 2.16
C ILE A 711 -12.49 21.11 3.34
N THR A 712 -11.41 20.35 3.40
CA THR A 712 -10.42 20.41 4.50
C THR A 712 -9.01 20.52 3.93
N GLY A 713 -8.13 21.27 4.59
CA GLY A 713 -6.73 21.39 4.20
C GLY A 713 -6.16 22.80 4.17
N ASP A 714 -5.06 22.95 3.46
CA ASP A 714 -4.25 24.17 3.39
C ASP A 714 -4.81 25.15 2.36
N PHE A 715 -5.76 25.98 2.79
CA PHE A 715 -6.35 27.02 1.93
C PHE A 715 -6.84 28.22 2.71
N LYS A 716 -7.02 29.34 2.03
CA LYS A 716 -7.74 30.49 2.57
C LYS A 716 -9.18 30.48 2.09
N VAL A 717 -10.10 30.70 3.04
CA VAL A 717 -11.55 30.67 2.77
C VAL A 717 -11.95 31.61 1.62
N ASP A 718 -11.36 32.80 1.55
CA ASP A 718 -11.69 33.80 0.52
C ASP A 718 -11.15 33.40 -0.88
N GLU A 719 -10.12 32.56 -0.97
CA GLU A 719 -9.58 32.04 -2.24
C GLU A 719 -10.46 30.90 -2.79
N ILE A 720 -11.10 30.11 -1.93
CA ILE A 720 -11.96 28.98 -2.31
C ILE A 720 -13.38 29.45 -2.70
N LYS A 721 -13.91 30.51 -2.07
CA LYS A 721 -15.28 31.03 -2.33
C LYS A 721 -15.57 31.27 -3.82
N PRO A 722 -14.72 31.95 -4.60
CA PRO A 722 -14.96 32.15 -6.03
C PRO A 722 -15.07 30.84 -6.83
N LEU A 723 -14.27 29.81 -6.48
CA LEU A 723 -14.33 28.51 -7.10
C LEU A 723 -15.65 27.80 -6.77
N LEU A 724 -16.14 27.93 -5.54
CA LEU A 724 -17.43 27.39 -5.12
C LEU A 724 -18.59 28.07 -5.86
N GLU A 725 -18.57 29.39 -6.01
CA GLU A 725 -19.58 30.10 -6.79
C GLU A 725 -19.59 29.68 -8.25
N LYS A 726 -18.39 29.41 -8.81
CA LYS A 726 -18.22 29.07 -10.21
C LYS A 726 -18.56 27.61 -10.50
N TYR A 727 -18.02 26.67 -9.75
CA TYR A 727 -18.10 25.24 -10.08
C TYR A 727 -19.14 24.47 -9.26
N VAL A 728 -19.49 24.91 -8.05
CA VAL A 728 -20.44 24.21 -7.19
C VAL A 728 -21.81 24.88 -7.20
N ALA A 729 -21.88 26.18 -6.97
CA ALA A 729 -23.15 26.92 -6.92
C ALA A 729 -23.80 27.08 -8.30
N SER A 730 -23.04 26.89 -9.38
CA SER A 730 -23.53 26.88 -10.77
C SER A 730 -24.22 25.56 -11.19
N LEU A 731 -24.04 24.49 -10.42
CA LEU A 731 -24.69 23.21 -10.68
C LEU A 731 -26.22 23.37 -10.65
N PRO A 732 -26.96 22.61 -11.49
CA PRO A 732 -28.42 22.64 -11.47
C PRO A 732 -28.95 22.36 -10.06
N LYS A 733 -29.92 23.17 -9.59
CA LYS A 733 -30.50 22.98 -8.28
C LYS A 733 -31.19 21.62 -8.14
N GLY A 734 -32.07 21.30 -9.06
CA GLY A 734 -32.88 20.10 -9.00
C GLY A 734 -33.87 20.04 -7.82
N LYS A 735 -34.48 18.88 -7.60
CA LYS A 735 -35.27 18.58 -6.42
C LYS A 735 -34.32 18.26 -5.26
N LYS A 736 -34.73 18.52 -4.02
CA LYS A 736 -34.04 18.03 -2.83
C LYS A 736 -34.06 16.51 -2.86
N ALA A 737 -32.93 15.87 -2.53
CA ALA A 737 -32.87 14.42 -2.33
C ALA A 737 -33.85 14.01 -1.23
N GLU A 738 -34.57 12.91 -1.43
CA GLU A 738 -35.31 12.25 -0.36
C GLU A 738 -34.31 11.51 0.53
N GLU A 739 -34.63 11.40 1.83
CA GLU A 739 -33.81 10.60 2.75
C GLU A 739 -33.72 9.15 2.25
N SER A 740 -32.54 8.60 2.27
CA SER A 740 -32.28 7.20 1.92
C SER A 740 -33.03 6.27 2.84
N LYS A 741 -33.87 5.40 2.26
CA LYS A 741 -34.57 4.35 3.03
C LYS A 741 -33.73 3.10 3.03
N TYR A 742 -33.66 2.46 4.19
CA TYR A 742 -33.08 1.15 4.34
C TYR A 742 -33.84 0.10 3.51
N VAL A 743 -33.11 -0.71 2.74
CA VAL A 743 -33.67 -1.69 1.80
C VAL A 743 -33.47 -3.15 2.24
N GLY A 744 -33.04 -3.39 3.49
CA GLY A 744 -32.87 -4.73 4.04
C GLY A 744 -31.64 -5.46 3.53
N ASP A 745 -30.54 -4.73 3.23
CA ASP A 745 -29.32 -5.28 2.61
C ASP A 745 -28.12 -5.31 3.57
N LEU A 746 -28.36 -5.21 4.87
CA LEU A 746 -27.35 -5.41 5.91
C LEU A 746 -27.49 -6.81 6.54
N PHE A 747 -26.74 -7.05 7.57
CA PHE A 747 -26.51 -8.35 8.19
C PHE A 747 -27.80 -9.09 8.58
N VAL A 748 -27.77 -10.40 8.36
CA VAL A 748 -28.88 -11.29 8.70
C VAL A 748 -29.02 -11.48 10.21
N ASP A 749 -30.24 -11.83 10.64
CA ASP A 749 -30.54 -12.20 12.03
C ASP A 749 -30.46 -13.73 12.20
N GLY A 750 -30.20 -14.20 13.45
CA GLY A 750 -30.17 -15.60 13.84
C GLY A 750 -28.78 -16.26 13.68
N VAL A 751 -28.77 -17.58 13.84
CA VAL A 751 -27.54 -18.38 13.75
C VAL A 751 -27.40 -18.96 12.35
N LYS A 752 -26.26 -18.71 11.70
CA LYS A 752 -25.89 -19.32 10.42
C LYS A 752 -24.49 -19.91 10.51
N VAL A 753 -24.36 -21.18 10.17
CA VAL A 753 -23.08 -21.89 10.08
C VAL A 753 -22.93 -22.42 8.67
N ASN A 754 -21.82 -22.07 8.06
CA ASN A 754 -21.44 -22.51 6.70
C ASN A 754 -20.05 -23.15 6.77
N ASP A 755 -20.01 -24.46 6.95
CA ASP A 755 -18.78 -25.26 6.96
C ASP A 755 -18.70 -26.01 5.62
N PHE A 756 -17.75 -25.65 4.79
CA PHE A 756 -17.64 -26.17 3.42
C PHE A 756 -16.20 -26.52 3.05
N LYS A 757 -16.08 -27.33 2.00
CA LYS A 757 -14.78 -27.74 1.44
C LYS A 757 -14.55 -27.12 0.09
N THR A 758 -13.28 -26.84 -0.23
CA THR A 758 -12.85 -26.38 -1.54
C THR A 758 -11.45 -26.86 -1.85
N ALA A 759 -11.19 -27.11 -3.13
CA ALA A 759 -9.85 -27.44 -3.59
C ALA A 759 -8.90 -26.27 -3.34
N MET A 760 -7.71 -26.55 -2.83
CA MET A 760 -6.63 -25.58 -2.61
C MET A 760 -5.27 -26.27 -2.65
N GLU A 761 -4.26 -25.57 -3.15
CA GLU A 761 -2.90 -26.12 -3.25
C GLU A 761 -2.22 -26.23 -1.87
N THR A 762 -2.48 -25.29 -0.99
CA THR A 762 -1.97 -25.32 0.39
C THR A 762 -3.10 -25.71 1.35
N PRO A 763 -3.10 -26.92 1.94
CA PRO A 763 -4.13 -27.35 2.87
C PRO A 763 -4.17 -26.46 4.10
N MET A 764 -5.27 -25.70 4.25
CA MET A 764 -5.44 -24.74 5.34
C MET A 764 -6.95 -24.56 5.63
N VAL A 765 -7.27 -24.27 6.87
CA VAL A 765 -8.65 -23.94 7.28
C VAL A 765 -8.74 -22.45 7.56
N THR A 766 -9.70 -21.79 6.93
CA THR A 766 -10.04 -20.40 7.26
C THR A 766 -11.31 -20.35 8.07
N VAL A 767 -11.26 -19.69 9.22
CA VAL A 767 -12.38 -19.50 10.13
C VAL A 767 -12.77 -18.03 10.16
N TYR A 768 -14.05 -17.75 10.00
CA TYR A 768 -14.65 -16.43 10.19
C TYR A 768 -15.86 -16.57 11.12
N GLN A 769 -15.88 -15.77 12.19
CA GLN A 769 -17.01 -15.69 13.12
C GLN A 769 -17.45 -14.25 13.26
N MET A 770 -18.75 -14.00 13.27
CA MET A 770 -19.34 -12.68 13.36
C MET A 770 -20.54 -12.68 14.30
N TYR A 771 -20.60 -11.67 15.15
CA TYR A 771 -21.78 -11.31 15.93
C TYR A 771 -22.32 -9.95 15.49
N ASN A 772 -23.62 -9.77 15.49
CA ASN A 772 -24.24 -8.47 15.20
C ASN A 772 -25.44 -8.18 16.11
N VAL A 773 -25.73 -6.90 16.34
CA VAL A 773 -26.88 -6.45 17.11
C VAL A 773 -27.40 -5.10 16.60
N LYS A 774 -28.71 -4.98 16.47
CA LYS A 774 -29.40 -3.74 16.12
C LYS A 774 -29.76 -2.98 17.40
N THR A 775 -28.97 -2.00 17.77
CA THR A 775 -29.16 -1.17 18.96
C THR A 775 -28.85 0.30 18.63
N PRO A 776 -29.44 1.27 19.29
CA PRO A 776 -29.16 2.69 19.08
C PRO A 776 -27.66 2.98 19.18
N TYR A 777 -27.18 3.86 18.29
CA TYR A 777 -25.81 4.33 18.32
C TYR A 777 -25.56 5.26 19.51
N SER A 778 -24.40 5.14 20.15
CA SER A 778 -23.85 6.15 21.05
C SER A 778 -22.34 6.23 20.88
N VAL A 779 -21.76 7.41 21.09
CA VAL A 779 -20.29 7.59 21.04
C VAL A 779 -19.58 6.80 22.13
N LYS A 780 -20.24 6.58 23.27
CA LYS A 780 -19.71 5.75 24.36
C LYS A 780 -19.61 4.28 23.94
N ASP A 781 -20.60 3.77 23.21
CA ASP A 781 -20.53 2.42 22.66
C ASP A 781 -19.37 2.32 21.65
N GLU A 782 -19.19 3.30 20.77
CA GLU A 782 -18.10 3.29 19.81
C GLU A 782 -16.73 3.15 20.50
N ALA A 783 -16.50 3.89 21.59
CA ALA A 783 -15.29 3.77 22.39
C ALA A 783 -15.19 2.38 23.09
N ALA A 784 -16.30 1.84 23.60
CA ALA A 784 -16.31 0.53 24.26
C ALA A 784 -16.06 -0.61 23.26
N TYR A 785 -16.63 -0.53 22.06
CA TYR A 785 -16.39 -1.51 20.99
C TYR A 785 -14.95 -1.42 20.46
N SER A 786 -14.38 -0.22 20.32
CA SER A 786 -12.98 -0.06 19.97
C SER A 786 -12.05 -0.72 21.01
N ALA A 787 -12.31 -0.49 22.31
CA ALA A 787 -11.56 -1.15 23.37
C ALA A 787 -11.73 -2.69 23.35
N LEU A 788 -12.94 -3.18 23.08
CA LEU A 788 -13.23 -4.62 22.93
C LEU A 788 -12.40 -5.25 21.81
N SER A 789 -12.26 -4.58 20.66
CA SER A 789 -11.42 -5.03 19.56
C SER A 789 -9.94 -5.19 19.98
N TYR A 790 -9.38 -4.20 20.66
CA TYR A 790 -8.00 -4.30 21.19
C TYR A 790 -7.81 -5.44 22.17
N ILE A 791 -8.74 -5.60 23.10
CA ILE A 791 -8.69 -6.67 24.10
C ILE A 791 -8.76 -8.04 23.45
N LEU A 792 -9.66 -8.23 22.47
CA LEU A 792 -9.79 -9.48 21.74
C LEU A 792 -8.53 -9.83 20.95
N ASN A 793 -7.90 -8.85 20.29
CA ASN A 793 -6.65 -9.09 19.59
C ASN A 793 -5.54 -9.55 20.54
N MET A 794 -5.42 -8.97 21.74
CA MET A 794 -4.47 -9.45 22.76
C MET A 794 -4.81 -10.87 23.23
N VAL A 795 -6.10 -11.16 23.49
CA VAL A 795 -6.56 -12.49 23.91
C VAL A 795 -6.25 -13.54 22.84
N TYR A 796 -6.51 -13.25 21.58
CA TYR A 796 -6.28 -14.21 20.49
C TYR A 796 -4.80 -14.38 20.15
N THR A 797 -4.00 -13.33 20.27
CA THR A 797 -2.53 -13.46 20.18
C THR A 797 -2.01 -14.41 21.26
N GLU A 798 -2.43 -14.24 22.49
CA GLU A 798 -2.01 -15.10 23.60
C GLU A 798 -2.52 -16.55 23.44
N THR A 799 -3.84 -16.74 23.21
CA THR A 799 -4.44 -18.08 23.26
C THR A 799 -4.29 -18.88 21.97
N LEU A 800 -4.46 -18.26 20.79
CA LEU A 800 -4.46 -18.98 19.51
C LEU A 800 -3.06 -19.07 18.90
N ARG A 801 -2.25 -18.01 19.03
CA ARG A 801 -0.92 -17.94 18.45
C ARG A 801 0.16 -18.46 19.39
N GLU A 802 0.23 -17.92 20.62
CA GLU A 802 1.37 -18.20 21.51
C GLU A 802 1.20 -19.52 22.28
N GLU A 803 0.02 -19.76 22.90
CA GLU A 803 -0.21 -20.98 23.69
C GLU A 803 -0.40 -22.22 22.80
N GLU A 804 -1.15 -22.09 21.70
CA GLU A 804 -1.48 -23.21 20.83
C GLU A 804 -0.54 -23.35 19.62
N GLY A 805 0.15 -22.29 19.22
CA GLY A 805 1.02 -22.28 18.04
C GLY A 805 0.31 -22.68 16.75
N GLY A 806 -1.03 -22.49 16.70
CA GLY A 806 -1.87 -23.04 15.65
C GLY A 806 -2.29 -22.04 14.58
N THR A 807 -1.88 -20.80 14.73
CA THR A 807 -2.10 -19.74 13.72
C THR A 807 -0.94 -18.75 13.73
N TYR A 808 -0.65 -18.16 12.58
CA TYR A 808 0.26 -17.01 12.50
C TYR A 808 -0.35 -15.76 13.17
N GLY A 809 -1.68 -15.60 13.08
CA GLY A 809 -2.39 -14.51 13.74
C GLY A 809 -3.89 -14.62 13.57
N ALA A 810 -4.62 -14.01 14.49
CA ALA A 810 -6.06 -13.84 14.44
C ALA A 810 -6.39 -12.35 14.56
N SER A 811 -7.34 -11.87 13.76
CA SER A 811 -7.76 -10.47 13.74
C SER A 811 -9.20 -10.35 14.21
N ALA A 812 -9.44 -9.58 15.28
CA ALA A 812 -10.76 -9.22 15.77
C ALA A 812 -11.06 -7.75 15.47
N ASN A 813 -12.19 -7.48 14.83
CA ASN A 813 -12.64 -6.13 14.49
C ASN A 813 -14.07 -5.88 15.01
N THR A 814 -14.33 -4.64 15.40
CA THR A 814 -15.66 -4.20 15.81
C THR A 814 -16.09 -2.98 14.99
N GLN A 815 -17.39 -2.84 14.77
CA GLN A 815 -17.95 -1.67 14.10
C GLN A 815 -19.20 -1.17 14.81
N CYS A 816 -19.33 0.15 14.90
CA CYS A 816 -20.54 0.85 15.32
C CYS A 816 -21.07 1.66 14.13
N ILE A 817 -22.17 1.22 13.55
CA ILE A 817 -22.82 1.83 12.40
C ILE A 817 -24.04 2.61 12.89
N PHE A 818 -24.20 3.86 12.46
CA PHE A 818 -25.40 4.66 12.79
C PHE A 818 -26.33 4.88 11.58
N GLU A 819 -25.85 4.72 10.37
CA GLU A 819 -26.59 4.83 9.10
C GLU A 819 -26.29 3.67 8.18
N PRO A 820 -27.27 3.15 7.41
CA PRO A 820 -28.70 3.57 7.31
C PRO A 820 -29.57 3.11 8.48
N ILE A 821 -29.09 2.20 9.32
CA ILE A 821 -29.69 1.79 10.59
C ILE A 821 -28.60 1.65 11.64
N SER A 822 -28.98 1.88 12.90
CA SER A 822 -28.01 1.70 14.00
C SER A 822 -27.78 0.22 14.26
N MET A 823 -26.52 -0.22 14.14
CA MET A 823 -26.12 -1.59 14.49
C MET A 823 -24.64 -1.67 14.86
N LYS A 824 -24.28 -2.75 15.54
CA LYS A 824 -22.93 -3.02 16.00
C LYS A 824 -22.54 -4.43 15.61
N THR A 825 -21.27 -4.62 15.31
CA THR A 825 -20.72 -5.93 14.92
C THR A 825 -19.41 -6.21 15.64
N MET A 826 -19.10 -7.48 15.79
CA MET A 826 -17.77 -8.00 16.10
C MET A 826 -17.49 -9.17 15.18
N GLU A 827 -16.35 -9.19 14.56
CA GLU A 827 -15.89 -10.27 13.72
C GLU A 827 -14.47 -10.70 14.12
N VAL A 828 -14.19 -11.99 13.97
CA VAL A 828 -12.85 -12.56 14.09
C VAL A 828 -12.57 -13.45 12.90
N ALA A 829 -11.37 -13.33 12.34
CA ALA A 829 -10.90 -14.17 11.23
C ALA A 829 -9.49 -14.65 11.50
N PHE A 830 -9.22 -15.90 11.16
CA PHE A 830 -7.87 -16.49 11.21
C PHE A 830 -7.75 -17.69 10.27
N GLN A 831 -6.50 -18.02 9.97
CA GLN A 831 -6.13 -19.23 9.22
C GLN A 831 -5.36 -20.17 10.14
N THR A 832 -5.52 -21.47 9.93
CA THR A 832 -4.92 -22.51 10.78
C THR A 832 -4.73 -23.82 10.01
N ASN A 833 -3.95 -24.72 10.59
CA ASN A 833 -3.83 -26.08 10.03
C ASN A 833 -5.10 -26.90 10.25
N VAL A 834 -5.20 -28.01 9.53
CA VAL A 834 -6.40 -28.87 9.53
C VAL A 834 -6.61 -29.54 10.91
N GLU A 835 -5.52 -29.89 11.59
CA GLU A 835 -5.54 -30.66 12.84
C GLU A 835 -6.07 -29.81 14.02
N GLN A 836 -5.76 -28.53 14.06
CA GLN A 836 -6.12 -27.63 15.16
C GLN A 836 -7.38 -26.82 14.90
N ALA A 837 -7.92 -26.82 13.68
CA ALA A 837 -9.00 -25.94 13.25
C ALA A 837 -10.22 -25.94 14.18
N ASP A 838 -10.73 -27.10 14.57
CA ASP A 838 -11.91 -27.17 15.43
C ASP A 838 -11.62 -26.70 16.87
N LYS A 839 -10.41 -26.94 17.36
CA LYS A 839 -9.98 -26.45 18.68
C LYS A 839 -9.87 -24.93 18.70
N LEU A 840 -9.17 -24.34 17.71
CA LEU A 840 -8.98 -22.88 17.67
C LEU A 840 -10.28 -22.13 17.42
N ARG A 841 -11.17 -22.68 16.59
CA ARG A 841 -12.52 -22.17 16.36
C ARG A 841 -13.33 -22.05 17.65
N GLU A 842 -13.32 -23.09 18.49
CA GLU A 842 -14.00 -23.07 19.78
C GLU A 842 -13.31 -22.14 20.80
N LEU A 843 -11.97 -22.05 20.77
CA LEU A 843 -11.22 -21.13 21.62
C LEU A 843 -11.53 -19.66 21.26
N ALA A 844 -11.58 -19.32 19.94
CA ALA A 844 -11.94 -17.97 19.50
C ALA A 844 -13.33 -17.58 19.99
N LYS A 845 -14.33 -18.47 19.79
CA LYS A 845 -15.69 -18.25 20.25
C LYS A 845 -15.79 -18.12 21.78
N SER A 846 -15.20 -19.06 22.51
CA SER A 846 -15.24 -19.08 23.98
C SER A 846 -14.48 -17.92 24.61
N GLY A 847 -13.40 -17.46 24.00
CA GLY A 847 -12.66 -16.27 24.42
C GLY A 847 -13.52 -15.02 24.39
N PHE A 848 -14.29 -14.81 23.32
CA PHE A 848 -15.24 -13.71 23.25
C PHE A 848 -16.42 -13.85 24.23
N GLU A 849 -17.03 -15.02 24.28
CA GLU A 849 -18.15 -15.29 25.19
C GLU A 849 -17.73 -15.17 26.67
N ASN A 850 -16.47 -15.48 27.00
CA ASN A 850 -15.91 -15.28 28.33
C ASN A 850 -15.85 -13.79 28.72
N ILE A 851 -15.47 -12.90 27.80
CA ILE A 851 -15.51 -11.45 28.07
C ILE A 851 -16.95 -10.98 28.31
N ALA A 852 -17.93 -11.47 27.55
CA ALA A 852 -19.32 -11.14 27.74
C ALA A 852 -19.84 -11.61 29.12
N LYS A 853 -19.41 -12.77 29.58
CA LYS A 853 -19.85 -13.37 30.84
C LYS A 853 -19.13 -12.80 32.06
N ASN A 854 -17.84 -12.71 32.04
CA ASN A 854 -17.00 -12.45 33.21
C ASN A 854 -16.35 -11.03 33.20
N GLY A 855 -16.47 -10.32 32.11
CA GLY A 855 -15.72 -9.06 31.85
C GLY A 855 -14.32 -9.29 31.28
N PRO A 856 -13.70 -8.24 30.75
CA PRO A 856 -12.32 -8.30 30.27
C PRO A 856 -11.34 -8.36 31.44
N ASP A 857 -10.13 -8.88 31.16
CA ASP A 857 -9.01 -8.78 32.09
C ASP A 857 -8.62 -7.30 32.33
N ALA A 858 -8.34 -6.94 33.59
CA ALA A 858 -8.09 -5.56 33.96
C ALA A 858 -6.81 -4.98 33.36
N GLU A 859 -5.76 -5.78 33.22
CA GLU A 859 -4.50 -5.35 32.62
C GLU A 859 -4.68 -5.11 31.13
N LYS A 860 -5.36 -6.03 30.40
CA LYS A 860 -5.68 -5.88 28.98
C LYS A 860 -6.62 -4.68 28.73
N PHE A 861 -7.56 -4.42 29.62
CA PHE A 861 -8.39 -3.23 29.57
C PHE A 861 -7.57 -1.95 29.70
N ASP A 862 -6.67 -1.85 30.67
CA ASP A 862 -5.82 -0.69 30.86
C ASP A 862 -4.92 -0.44 29.63
N LYS A 863 -4.35 -1.51 29.06
CA LYS A 863 -3.57 -1.44 27.81
C LYS A 863 -4.42 -0.90 26.66
N ALA A 864 -5.63 -1.41 26.47
CA ALA A 864 -6.55 -0.96 25.41
C ALA A 864 -6.95 0.52 25.56
N VAL A 865 -7.31 0.95 26.78
CA VAL A 865 -7.64 2.36 27.04
C VAL A 865 -6.45 3.29 26.82
N ASN A 866 -5.25 2.87 27.23
CA ASN A 866 -4.04 3.65 26.99
C ASN A 866 -3.75 3.79 25.48
N ASN A 867 -3.97 2.73 24.70
CA ASN A 867 -3.82 2.79 23.25
C ASN A 867 -4.84 3.73 22.60
N LEU A 868 -6.13 3.67 22.98
CA LEU A 868 -7.16 4.59 22.48
C LEU A 868 -6.84 6.06 22.82
N LYS A 869 -6.37 6.33 24.05
CA LYS A 869 -5.91 7.68 24.45
C LYS A 869 -4.75 8.18 23.61
N LYS A 870 -3.85 7.30 23.23
CA LYS A 870 -2.73 7.60 22.35
C LYS A 870 -3.21 7.93 20.93
N GLU A 871 -4.19 7.19 20.41
CA GLU A 871 -4.67 7.35 19.02
C GLU A 871 -5.45 8.65 18.78
N ILE A 872 -6.11 9.18 19.79
CA ILE A 872 -6.91 10.42 19.67
C ILE A 872 -6.05 11.61 19.15
N PRO A 873 -4.94 12.00 19.78
CA PRO A 873 -4.11 13.09 19.25
C PRO A 873 -3.50 12.75 17.88
N GLU A 874 -3.14 11.50 17.63
CA GLU A 874 -2.61 11.06 16.33
C GLU A 874 -3.63 11.22 15.19
N SER A 875 -4.86 10.79 15.44
CA SER A 875 -5.95 10.94 14.47
C SER A 875 -6.20 12.39 14.08
N ARG A 876 -6.05 13.31 15.02
CA ARG A 876 -6.21 14.76 14.80
C ARG A 876 -5.17 15.38 13.86
N HIS A 877 -4.05 14.69 13.60
CA HIS A 877 -3.07 15.10 12.58
C HIS A 877 -3.44 14.69 11.16
N ASN A 878 -4.56 13.98 10.96
CA ASN A 878 -5.02 13.55 9.65
C ASN A 878 -6.18 14.40 9.13
N LEU A 879 -6.12 14.85 7.89
CA LEU A 879 -7.21 15.63 7.26
C LEU A 879 -8.51 14.82 7.18
N SER A 880 -8.43 13.52 6.94
CA SER A 880 -9.59 12.62 6.88
C SER A 880 -10.33 12.53 8.21
N TYR A 881 -9.62 12.57 9.32
CA TYR A 881 -10.24 12.61 10.65
C TYR A 881 -11.19 13.81 10.79
N TRP A 882 -10.74 15.01 10.42
CA TRP A 882 -11.55 16.22 10.54
C TRP A 882 -12.72 16.25 9.56
N SER A 883 -12.55 15.75 8.33
CA SER A 883 -13.66 15.54 7.40
C SER A 883 -14.75 14.64 8.01
N ASN A 884 -14.33 13.51 8.61
CA ASN A 884 -15.24 12.56 9.24
C ASN A 884 -15.88 13.14 10.52
N ALA A 885 -15.09 13.80 11.39
CA ALA A 885 -15.59 14.41 12.61
C ALA A 885 -16.63 15.49 12.32
N LEU A 886 -16.41 16.35 11.31
CA LEU A 886 -17.36 17.34 10.84
C LEU A 886 -18.66 16.71 10.33
N SER A 887 -18.53 15.71 9.44
CA SER A 887 -19.66 15.00 8.85
C SER A 887 -20.48 14.26 9.91
N THR A 888 -19.84 13.52 10.80
CA THR A 888 -20.48 12.78 11.90
C THR A 888 -21.15 13.73 12.89
N SER A 889 -20.46 14.82 13.26
CA SER A 889 -21.01 15.85 14.15
C SER A 889 -22.25 16.55 13.57
N ASP A 890 -22.23 16.81 12.26
CA ASP A 890 -23.37 17.41 11.57
C ASP A 890 -24.59 16.45 11.53
N LYS A 891 -24.36 15.17 11.27
CA LYS A 891 -25.40 14.14 11.20
C LYS A 891 -26.00 13.82 12.57
N LEU A 892 -25.17 13.71 13.60
CA LEU A 892 -25.60 13.38 14.95
C LEU A 892 -26.04 14.61 15.78
N GLY A 893 -25.68 15.82 15.34
CA GLY A 893 -25.97 17.06 16.07
C GLY A 893 -25.11 17.27 17.33
N ILE A 894 -23.99 16.56 17.48
CA ILE A 894 -23.10 16.56 18.65
C ILE A 894 -21.70 17.10 18.32
N ASP A 895 -20.86 17.30 19.32
CA ASP A 895 -19.42 17.48 19.15
C ASP A 895 -18.73 16.10 19.24
N PHE A 896 -18.66 15.40 18.09
CA PHE A 896 -18.09 14.04 18.05
C PHE A 896 -16.67 13.98 18.60
N ASN A 897 -15.81 14.95 18.23
CA ASN A 897 -14.41 14.95 18.65
C ASN A 897 -14.26 15.05 20.19
N ALA A 898 -15.01 15.93 20.83
CA ALA A 898 -14.98 16.07 22.29
C ALA A 898 -15.69 14.90 23.00
N GLU A 899 -16.83 14.44 22.47
CA GLU A 899 -17.58 13.34 23.07
C GLU A 899 -16.84 12.01 22.97
N TYR A 900 -16.12 11.73 21.88
CA TYR A 900 -15.32 10.51 21.77
C TYR A 900 -14.15 10.51 22.76
N GLU A 901 -13.42 11.60 22.90
CA GLU A 901 -12.36 11.71 23.90
C GLU A 901 -12.88 11.55 25.33
N ASN A 902 -14.01 12.16 25.65
CA ASN A 902 -14.67 12.02 26.95
C ASN A 902 -15.15 10.58 27.18
N ALA A 903 -15.67 9.92 26.16
CA ALA A 903 -16.08 8.52 26.21
C ALA A 903 -14.88 7.61 26.52
N VAL A 904 -13.76 7.73 25.81
CA VAL A 904 -12.53 6.96 26.07
C VAL A 904 -12.01 7.22 27.48
N ASN A 905 -11.97 8.47 27.94
CA ASN A 905 -11.49 8.82 29.27
C ASN A 905 -12.37 8.30 30.43
N SER A 906 -13.64 8.05 30.15
CA SER A 906 -14.63 7.55 31.15
C SER A 906 -14.97 6.07 31.01
N LEU A 907 -14.29 5.32 30.09
CA LEU A 907 -14.52 3.90 29.92
C LEU A 907 -14.25 3.10 31.19
N THR A 908 -15.07 2.09 31.40
CA THR A 908 -14.95 1.13 32.51
C THR A 908 -14.96 -0.31 31.97
N LEU A 909 -14.44 -1.23 32.78
CA LEU A 909 -14.53 -2.68 32.52
C LEU A 909 -15.96 -3.13 32.18
N SER A 910 -16.94 -2.56 32.91
CA SER A 910 -18.37 -2.85 32.71
C SER A 910 -18.87 -2.41 31.33
N ASP A 911 -18.40 -1.29 30.80
CA ASP A 911 -18.82 -0.82 29.48
C ASP A 911 -18.38 -1.79 28.36
N VAL A 912 -17.17 -2.32 28.46
CA VAL A 912 -16.65 -3.33 27.51
C VAL A 912 -17.39 -4.66 27.69
N GLN A 913 -17.65 -5.07 28.90
CA GLN A 913 -18.46 -6.28 29.19
C GLN A 913 -19.86 -6.17 28.60
N GLU A 914 -20.54 -5.04 28.78
CA GLU A 914 -21.89 -4.83 28.26
C GLU A 914 -21.91 -4.76 26.72
N ALA A 915 -20.85 -4.21 26.10
CA ALA A 915 -20.68 -4.26 24.66
C ALA A 915 -20.61 -5.72 24.14
N ALA A 916 -19.75 -6.55 24.73
CA ALA A 916 -19.65 -7.97 24.38
C ALA A 916 -20.95 -8.73 24.66
N LYS A 917 -21.57 -8.50 25.81
CA LYS A 917 -22.83 -9.11 26.21
C LYS A 917 -23.99 -8.74 25.30
N SER A 918 -24.04 -7.49 24.82
CA SER A 918 -25.06 -7.04 23.87
C SER A 918 -25.00 -7.86 22.57
N LEU A 919 -23.81 -8.14 22.05
CA LEU A 919 -23.62 -8.98 20.88
C LEU A 919 -24.00 -10.45 21.11
N VAL A 920 -23.50 -11.06 22.18
CA VAL A 920 -23.79 -12.48 22.50
C VAL A 920 -25.28 -12.69 22.77
N SER A 921 -25.91 -11.78 23.50
CA SER A 921 -27.35 -11.90 23.88
C SER A 921 -28.32 -11.60 22.73
N SER A 922 -27.82 -11.01 21.61
CA SER A 922 -28.65 -10.83 20.42
C SER A 922 -29.13 -12.16 19.81
N GLY A 923 -28.36 -13.23 20.00
CA GLY A 923 -28.57 -14.51 19.34
C GLY A 923 -28.20 -14.56 17.88
N ASN A 924 -27.59 -13.49 17.35
CA ASN A 924 -27.11 -13.40 15.97
C ASN A 924 -25.64 -13.81 15.89
N PHE A 925 -25.41 -14.96 15.29
CA PHE A 925 -24.06 -15.51 15.13
C PHE A 925 -23.90 -16.12 13.71
N ILE A 926 -22.87 -15.69 13.02
CA ILE A 926 -22.52 -16.22 11.70
C ILE A 926 -21.14 -16.85 11.81
N GLU A 927 -21.02 -18.08 11.34
CA GLU A 927 -19.74 -18.77 11.29
C GLU A 927 -19.53 -19.36 9.90
N ILE A 928 -18.33 -19.14 9.35
CA ILE A 928 -17.92 -19.68 8.08
C ILE A 928 -16.59 -20.39 8.30
N VAL A 929 -16.55 -21.66 7.87
CA VAL A 929 -15.36 -22.51 7.96
C VAL A 929 -15.08 -23.05 6.57
N MET A 930 -14.00 -22.58 5.95
CA MET A 930 -13.54 -23.10 4.69
C MET A 930 -12.43 -24.11 4.95
N ARG A 931 -12.60 -25.34 4.44
CA ARG A 931 -11.68 -26.47 4.64
C ARG A 931 -11.12 -26.95 3.30
N PRO A 932 -9.94 -27.58 3.26
CA PRO A 932 -9.46 -28.31 2.09
C PRO A 932 -10.35 -29.54 1.81
N GLU A 933 -10.44 -29.91 0.51
CA GLU A 933 -11.13 -31.13 0.07
C GLU A 933 -10.46 -32.44 0.56
#